data_dd95e99cbfa2176867523a6bf3b7e01a
#
_entry.id   dd95e99cbfa2176867523a6bf3b7e01a
#
_cell.length_a   1.000
_cell.length_b   1.000
_cell.length_c   1.000
_cell.angle_alpha   90.00
_cell.angle_beta   90.00
_cell.angle_gamma   90.00
#
_symmetry.space_group_name_H-M   'P 1'
#
loop_
_entity.id
_entity.type
_entity.pdbx_description
1 polymer ?
#
loop_
_entity_poly.entity_id
_entity_poly.type
_entity_poly.pdbx_seq_one_letter_code
_entity_poly.pdbx_strand_id
1 'polypeptide(L)'
;MSNNRVFLIILVLLLSLAGCSTTQSETTQATSTTTSQVTTTSTLVTTSVRDSIDSVLGLDDAVVITGHYFNPLKDVVATSTLGEDITSLIQIEGSVDYSTVGTYELNYSLQYVDDNYETTRTISVENGTYVAPTGSRPTSGLTQIDLGLGSYRTGSAPSISHPVNPSFIEADLLDRAIPSNGWWTSLLVQNYGGGNGIYINPLRTSFANEGIEITHSGEGFVQYWNPDGLQTIAQFSLSLKDLYLKTTDLQSGYTTKVIDYSDSSVKVAMRNNTSTIDSMVVDLVQGSPYVFAQVANKNAPYIVMDTAGVNGYEYYDLEGNLITNSTYTGEGIILKMIQRHVGYNCTPPANVGQPMYADRYFLINTPANTLFTISSTNPPLGLLNKVSMSLGDGNYLSVASINSLSEASFYHNHGYSFITNTSIDYIVDYEESIVNTTYAVNTQLMKEEMNATPVLALLPHQYKHSDVLLSSYSFQTVRGELKVMEGSSFHTLLPFNGIVPGFTLPDDATFSSASAVSYLENLSLETSIIDTENFLNADAPYWNSKAIYPLAQGVIIADQLGETELRDEFLGKLMYVLEDWYTYTSSTDTKFLYYNEKWGSVYYSDDEFGTASALSDHSFTHGYLIYASAVLSMYMPDFVTNYGDMVDLLLNDYMYPVKDDATFHYLRSFDPWAGHSWAHGFGTFAEGNNLESSSEAMNSWAGGYLWALATGDVARMDAAIYGFVTELSAIKEYWFDYDEDNWDDKYSNYTAVAGMIWGGKFDYATWFGANPTFIYGIQWLPTGEFLTNYALNDQEYERLTTVFDTYLNAKGGVIDTWFSNMWAIEAILDPVQALSDFDSSLILSDDYPAELSGSYWMVHALATLERRTTEVWMEVNPYVSSTIYKQSDGTLVAMVWNPTTESRDVTFSDSEGIISTETVSANSFTLIELVH
;
A
#
# COMPACT_ATOMS: atom_id res chain seq x y z
N MET A 1 -14.94 1.55 43.41
CA MET A 1 -14.83 3.03 43.25
C MET A 1 -14.55 3.26 41.80
N SER A 2 -15.49 3.88 41.13
CA SER A 2 -15.54 4.06 39.67
C SER A 2 -14.41 4.94 39.17
N ASN A 3 -13.53 4.42 38.30
CA ASN A 3 -12.64 5.23 37.49
C ASN A 3 -13.16 5.21 36.05
N ASN A 4 -13.97 6.21 35.73
CA ASN A 4 -14.26 6.55 34.35
C ASN A 4 -12.98 7.17 33.72
N ARG A 5 -12.28 6.41 32.90
CA ARG A 5 -11.31 6.96 31.95
C ARG A 5 -12.09 7.38 30.69
N VAL A 6 -12.39 8.65 30.65
CA VAL A 6 -12.90 9.31 29.45
C VAL A 6 -11.76 9.40 28.43
N PHE A 7 -11.84 8.65 27.34
CA PHE A 7 -10.99 8.87 26.17
C PHE A 7 -11.41 10.18 25.50
N LEU A 8 -10.55 11.17 25.56
CA LEU A 8 -10.72 12.45 24.87
C LEU A 8 -10.25 12.26 23.42
N ILE A 9 -11.20 12.12 22.50
CA ILE A 9 -10.91 12.22 21.07
C ILE A 9 -10.54 13.67 20.80
N ILE A 10 -9.26 13.96 20.62
CA ILE A 10 -8.79 15.28 20.19
C ILE A 10 -8.90 15.36 18.69
N LEU A 11 -9.97 15.97 18.23
CA LEU A 11 -10.10 16.44 16.86
C LEU A 11 -9.17 17.66 16.71
N VAL A 12 -7.95 17.47 16.21
CA VAL A 12 -7.04 18.58 15.92
C VAL A 12 -7.45 19.23 14.62
N LEU A 13 -8.23 20.30 14.73
CA LEU A 13 -8.42 21.26 13.64
C LEU A 13 -7.12 22.07 13.48
N LEU A 14 -6.41 21.86 12.37
CA LEU A 14 -5.26 22.67 11.97
C LEU A 14 -5.69 24.09 11.61
N LEU A 15 -5.35 25.02 12.44
CA LEU A 15 -5.15 26.42 12.06
C LEU A 15 -4.16 27.05 13.03
N SER A 16 -2.90 27.18 12.63
CA SER A 16 -2.06 28.29 13.11
C SER A 16 -0.80 28.45 12.27
N LEU A 17 -0.70 29.59 11.67
CA LEU A 17 0.48 30.18 11.04
C LEU A 17 1.42 30.71 12.13
N ALA A 18 2.64 30.24 12.16
CA ALA A 18 3.71 30.91 12.88
C ALA A 18 5.10 30.46 12.43
N GLY A 19 5.96 31.40 12.17
CA GLY A 19 7.22 31.32 11.48
C GLY A 19 8.53 31.31 12.35
N CYS A 20 9.69 30.93 11.84
CA CYS A 20 11.02 30.75 12.47
C CYS A 20 12.01 31.91 12.29
N SER A 21 12.97 32.09 13.13
CA SER A 21 14.02 33.10 13.02
C SER A 21 15.43 32.48 12.79
N THR A 22 16.21 33.15 11.97
CA THR A 22 17.48 32.73 11.37
C THR A 22 18.72 32.82 12.27
N THR A 23 19.71 31.96 11.98
CA THR A 23 21.13 32.34 11.91
C THR A 23 21.94 31.38 11.03
N GLN A 24 22.75 31.93 10.13
CA GLN A 24 23.62 31.26 9.16
C GLN A 24 24.92 30.76 9.76
N SER A 25 25.49 29.69 9.22
CA SER A 25 26.93 29.61 8.94
C SER A 25 27.27 28.53 7.90
N GLU A 26 28.36 28.76 7.17
CA GLU A 26 28.77 28.23 5.87
C GLU A 26 29.54 26.90 5.88
N THR A 27 29.34 26.19 4.76
CA THR A 27 30.29 25.45 3.87
C THR A 27 31.24 24.37 4.41
N THR A 28 31.23 23.21 3.78
CA THR A 28 32.31 22.72 2.89
C THR A 28 31.94 21.46 2.11
N GLN A 29 32.42 21.40 0.86
CA GLN A 29 32.32 20.31 -0.12
C GLN A 29 33.19 19.08 0.24
N ALA A 30 32.78 17.89 -0.12
CA ALA A 30 33.67 16.79 -0.46
C ALA A 30 33.08 15.79 -1.47
N THR A 31 33.91 15.35 -2.29
CA THR A 31 33.99 14.65 -3.57
C THR A 31 33.37 13.23 -3.61
N SER A 32 32.86 12.94 -4.80
CA SER A 32 32.40 11.66 -5.36
C SER A 32 33.40 10.50 -5.33
N THR A 33 32.92 9.29 -5.11
CA THR A 33 33.58 8.05 -5.54
C THR A 33 32.57 7.11 -6.22
N THR A 34 32.95 6.71 -7.41
CA THR A 34 32.27 5.80 -8.34
C THR A 34 32.31 4.35 -7.84
N THR A 35 31.21 3.66 -7.84
CA THR A 35 31.17 2.20 -7.70
C THR A 35 30.74 1.55 -9.01
N SER A 36 31.45 0.52 -9.40
CA SER A 36 31.27 -0.21 -10.65
C SER A 36 30.20 -1.29 -10.56
N GLN A 37 29.37 -1.36 -11.58
CA GLN A 37 28.39 -2.43 -11.81
C GLN A 37 29.08 -3.75 -12.16
N VAL A 38 28.55 -4.83 -11.62
CA VAL A 38 28.84 -6.22 -12.07
C VAL A 38 27.63 -6.70 -12.84
N THR A 39 27.86 -6.96 -14.13
CA THR A 39 26.88 -7.56 -15.04
C THR A 39 27.09 -9.08 -15.04
N THR A 40 26.12 -9.84 -14.59
CA THR A 40 26.09 -11.29 -14.82
C THR A 40 25.01 -11.64 -15.83
N THR A 41 25.43 -12.16 -16.98
CA THR A 41 24.58 -12.72 -18.02
C THR A 41 24.49 -14.24 -17.80
N SER A 42 23.34 -14.75 -17.42
CA SER A 42 23.07 -16.19 -17.43
C SER A 42 22.19 -16.54 -18.62
N THR A 43 22.64 -17.52 -19.41
CA THR A 43 21.87 -18.03 -20.56
C THR A 43 21.24 -19.36 -20.12
N LEU A 44 19.94 -19.32 -19.84
CA LEU A 44 19.14 -20.53 -19.65
C LEU A 44 18.56 -20.98 -20.99
N VAL A 45 18.82 -22.23 -21.36
CA VAL A 45 18.15 -22.93 -22.48
C VAL A 45 17.11 -23.84 -21.85
N THR A 46 15.90 -23.35 -21.68
CA THR A 46 14.73 -24.19 -21.45
C THR A 46 13.96 -24.34 -22.75
N THR A 47 13.58 -25.56 -23.08
CA THR A 47 12.60 -25.85 -24.14
C THR A 47 11.19 -25.49 -23.58
N SER A 48 10.88 -24.21 -23.45
CA SER A 48 9.54 -23.78 -23.11
C SER A 48 8.58 -24.01 -24.27
N VAL A 49 7.39 -24.49 -23.97
CA VAL A 49 6.25 -24.32 -24.87
C VAL A 49 6.13 -22.81 -25.12
N ARG A 50 6.27 -22.40 -26.37
CA ARG A 50 6.21 -20.97 -26.72
C ARG A 50 4.78 -20.52 -26.55
N ASP A 51 4.58 -19.53 -25.66
CA ASP A 51 3.27 -18.92 -25.49
C ASP A 51 2.95 -17.99 -26.66
N SER A 52 1.67 -17.74 -26.90
CA SER A 52 1.16 -16.90 -28.00
C SER A 52 -0.23 -16.37 -27.63
N ILE A 53 -0.76 -15.43 -28.42
CA ILE A 53 -2.12 -14.93 -28.24
C ILE A 53 -3.12 -16.06 -28.59
N ASP A 54 -4.02 -16.41 -27.66
CA ASP A 54 -5.11 -17.38 -27.90
C ASP A 54 -6.37 -16.68 -28.40
N SER A 55 -6.83 -15.66 -27.68
CA SER A 55 -8.04 -14.91 -28.06
C SER A 55 -8.00 -13.45 -27.62
N VAL A 56 -8.70 -12.60 -28.37
CA VAL A 56 -9.06 -11.22 -27.99
C VAL A 56 -10.55 -11.08 -28.22
N LEU A 57 -11.31 -10.82 -27.15
CA LEU A 57 -12.77 -10.77 -27.12
C LEU A 57 -13.26 -9.37 -26.75
N GLY A 58 -14.55 -9.05 -27.00
CA GLY A 58 -15.17 -7.79 -26.58
C GLY A 58 -14.91 -6.60 -27.51
N LEU A 59 -14.35 -6.81 -28.71
CA LEU A 59 -14.04 -5.76 -29.67
C LEU A 59 -15.14 -5.60 -30.76
N ASP A 60 -16.38 -5.97 -30.48
CA ASP A 60 -17.51 -5.69 -31.36
C ASP A 60 -17.78 -4.19 -31.46
N ASP A 61 -18.32 -3.75 -32.62
CA ASP A 61 -18.76 -2.37 -32.82
C ASP A 61 -19.74 -1.95 -31.72
N ALA A 62 -19.64 -0.69 -31.27
CA ALA A 62 -20.43 -0.20 -30.15
C ALA A 62 -21.20 1.07 -30.49
N VAL A 63 -22.34 1.28 -29.80
CA VAL A 63 -23.15 2.50 -29.86
C VAL A 63 -23.05 3.25 -28.55
N VAL A 64 -22.75 4.54 -28.61
CA VAL A 64 -22.64 5.46 -27.48
C VAL A 64 -23.67 6.56 -27.59
N ILE A 65 -24.32 6.94 -26.52
CA ILE A 65 -25.27 8.03 -26.50
C ILE A 65 -24.55 9.35 -26.27
N THR A 66 -24.88 10.37 -27.05
CA THR A 66 -24.27 11.71 -26.97
C THR A 66 -24.19 12.21 -25.51
N GLY A 67 -22.98 12.61 -25.08
CA GLY A 67 -22.71 13.13 -23.75
C GLY A 67 -22.37 12.07 -22.71
N HIS A 68 -22.24 10.79 -23.10
CA HIS A 68 -21.83 9.71 -22.23
C HIS A 68 -20.46 9.17 -22.63
N TYR A 69 -19.55 9.11 -21.68
CA TYR A 69 -18.20 8.62 -21.91
C TYR A 69 -18.20 7.18 -22.40
N PHE A 70 -17.34 6.88 -23.36
CA PHE A 70 -17.07 5.54 -23.86
C PHE A 70 -15.73 5.04 -23.30
N ASN A 71 -15.76 3.95 -22.54
CA ASN A 71 -14.55 3.25 -22.12
C ASN A 71 -14.13 2.27 -23.22
N PRO A 72 -12.98 2.51 -23.89
CA PRO A 72 -12.55 1.67 -25.01
C PRO A 72 -12.16 0.24 -24.62
N LEU A 73 -11.82 -0.01 -23.35
CA LEU A 73 -11.45 -1.34 -22.85
C LEU A 73 -12.60 -2.06 -22.12
N LYS A 74 -13.79 -1.46 -22.00
CA LYS A 74 -14.92 -2.12 -21.36
C LYS A 74 -15.26 -3.42 -22.07
N ASP A 75 -15.34 -4.51 -21.28
CA ASP A 75 -15.65 -5.87 -21.73
C ASP A 75 -14.60 -6.48 -22.71
N VAL A 76 -13.43 -5.85 -22.86
CA VAL A 76 -12.34 -6.39 -23.67
C VAL A 76 -11.48 -7.31 -22.81
N VAL A 77 -11.22 -8.52 -23.30
CA VAL A 77 -10.37 -9.53 -22.66
C VAL A 77 -9.46 -10.17 -23.69
N ALA A 78 -8.17 -10.22 -23.41
CA ALA A 78 -7.17 -10.92 -24.20
C ALA A 78 -6.51 -12.02 -23.37
N THR A 79 -6.42 -13.23 -23.92
CA THR A 79 -5.84 -14.39 -23.23
C THR A 79 -4.71 -15.01 -24.03
N SER A 80 -3.69 -15.53 -23.35
CA SER A 80 -2.60 -16.30 -23.95
C SER A 80 -2.96 -17.79 -24.07
N THR A 81 -2.20 -18.53 -24.86
CA THR A 81 -2.36 -20.00 -25.02
C THR A 81 -2.03 -20.79 -23.75
N LEU A 82 -1.35 -20.19 -22.79
CA LEU A 82 -1.13 -20.73 -21.43
C LEU A 82 -2.22 -20.31 -20.43
N GLY A 83 -3.19 -19.51 -20.88
CA GLY A 83 -4.33 -19.04 -20.07
C GLY A 83 -4.05 -17.79 -19.25
N GLU A 84 -2.98 -17.07 -19.55
CA GLU A 84 -2.68 -15.79 -18.91
C GLU A 84 -3.58 -14.68 -19.46
N ASP A 85 -4.01 -13.74 -18.60
CA ASP A 85 -4.69 -12.52 -18.99
C ASP A 85 -3.65 -11.50 -19.49
N ILE A 86 -3.66 -11.22 -20.78
CA ILE A 86 -2.75 -10.29 -21.44
C ILE A 86 -3.47 -9.02 -21.91
N THR A 87 -4.66 -8.74 -21.40
CA THR A 87 -5.47 -7.54 -21.73
C THR A 87 -4.72 -6.25 -21.47
N SER A 88 -3.89 -6.22 -20.44
CA SER A 88 -3.06 -5.08 -20.08
C SER A 88 -2.03 -4.65 -21.13
N LEU A 89 -1.74 -5.51 -22.11
CA LEU A 89 -0.80 -5.21 -23.20
C LEU A 89 -1.46 -4.55 -24.42
N ILE A 90 -2.80 -4.45 -24.43
CA ILE A 90 -3.53 -3.82 -25.55
C ILE A 90 -3.23 -2.33 -25.59
N GLN A 91 -2.83 -1.85 -26.76
CA GLN A 91 -2.66 -0.43 -27.07
C GLN A 91 -3.78 0.03 -28.02
N ILE A 92 -4.24 1.28 -27.85
CA ILE A 92 -5.36 1.83 -28.59
C ILE A 92 -4.93 3.16 -29.23
N GLU A 93 -5.21 3.29 -30.53
CA GLU A 93 -5.03 4.54 -31.27
C GLU A 93 -6.40 5.09 -31.72
N GLY A 94 -6.55 6.41 -31.66
CA GLY A 94 -7.78 7.11 -31.98
C GLY A 94 -8.54 7.57 -30.74
N SER A 95 -9.57 8.40 -30.95
CA SER A 95 -10.42 8.93 -29.89
C SER A 95 -11.88 9.01 -30.31
N VAL A 96 -12.78 8.85 -29.33
CA VAL A 96 -14.24 9.03 -29.55
C VAL A 96 -14.64 10.39 -28.98
N ASP A 97 -15.11 11.29 -29.87
CA ASP A 97 -15.77 12.53 -29.41
C ASP A 97 -17.24 12.23 -29.07
N TYR A 98 -17.47 11.76 -27.84
CA TYR A 98 -18.83 11.42 -27.39
C TYR A 98 -19.75 12.64 -27.21
N SER A 99 -19.27 13.85 -27.49
CA SER A 99 -20.08 15.07 -27.56
C SER A 99 -20.71 15.31 -28.94
N THR A 100 -20.20 14.65 -29.97
CA THR A 100 -20.59 14.90 -31.37
C THR A 100 -21.11 13.62 -32.02
N VAL A 101 -22.33 13.66 -32.55
CA VAL A 101 -22.90 12.54 -33.32
C VAL A 101 -22.02 12.23 -34.53
N GLY A 102 -21.66 10.96 -34.70
CA GLY A 102 -20.75 10.54 -35.75
C GLY A 102 -20.28 9.09 -35.59
N THR A 103 -19.43 8.65 -36.49
CA THR A 103 -18.78 7.35 -36.43
C THR A 103 -17.29 7.56 -36.25
N TYR A 104 -16.71 6.86 -35.27
CA TYR A 104 -15.31 6.95 -34.89
C TYR A 104 -14.67 5.57 -35.02
N GLU A 105 -13.42 5.53 -35.41
CA GLU A 105 -12.64 4.29 -35.49
C GLU A 105 -11.55 4.31 -34.41
N LEU A 106 -11.42 3.20 -33.65
CA LEU A 106 -10.35 2.94 -32.73
C LEU A 106 -9.55 1.74 -33.22
N ASN A 107 -8.24 1.88 -33.32
CA ASN A 107 -7.34 0.82 -33.72
C ASN A 107 -6.73 0.19 -32.46
N TYR A 108 -6.95 -1.12 -32.30
CA TYR A 108 -6.44 -1.92 -31.21
C TYR A 108 -5.24 -2.73 -31.69
N SER A 109 -4.14 -2.71 -30.97
CA SER A 109 -2.97 -3.52 -31.23
C SER A 109 -2.52 -4.22 -29.96
N LEU A 110 -2.07 -5.45 -30.08
CA LEU A 110 -1.53 -6.26 -29.01
C LEU A 110 -0.30 -6.99 -29.52
N GLN A 111 0.85 -6.78 -28.88
CA GLN A 111 2.04 -7.55 -29.15
C GLN A 111 2.36 -8.43 -27.93
N TYR A 112 2.45 -9.72 -28.13
CA TYR A 112 2.76 -10.68 -27.09
C TYR A 112 3.75 -11.72 -27.59
N VAL A 113 4.92 -11.81 -26.94
CA VAL A 113 6.07 -12.64 -27.35
C VAL A 113 6.47 -12.29 -28.81
N ASP A 114 6.14 -13.13 -29.79
CA ASP A 114 6.39 -12.89 -31.22
C ASP A 114 5.10 -12.80 -32.04
N ASP A 115 3.93 -12.80 -31.36
CA ASP A 115 2.62 -12.65 -31.99
C ASP A 115 2.15 -11.20 -31.96
N ASN A 116 1.46 -10.81 -33.03
CA ASN A 116 0.82 -9.51 -33.15
C ASN A 116 -0.66 -9.70 -33.48
N TYR A 117 -1.52 -8.97 -32.81
CA TYR A 117 -2.95 -8.84 -33.11
C TYR A 117 -3.26 -7.38 -33.42
N GLU A 118 -3.98 -7.12 -34.50
CA GLU A 118 -4.43 -5.78 -34.87
C GLU A 118 -5.88 -5.86 -35.35
N THR A 119 -6.73 -4.93 -34.91
CA THR A 119 -8.11 -4.79 -35.38
C THR A 119 -8.58 -3.36 -35.21
N THR A 120 -9.66 -3.01 -35.97
CA THR A 120 -10.33 -1.72 -35.84
C THR A 120 -11.73 -1.95 -35.29
N ARG A 121 -12.14 -1.16 -34.31
CA ARG A 121 -13.49 -1.13 -33.73
C ARG A 121 -14.19 0.14 -34.12
N THR A 122 -15.43 0.02 -34.61
CA THR A 122 -16.25 1.18 -34.99
C THR A 122 -17.16 1.59 -33.82
N ILE A 123 -17.13 2.86 -33.44
CA ILE A 123 -17.95 3.43 -32.38
C ILE A 123 -18.93 4.46 -33.00
N SER A 124 -20.22 4.21 -32.90
CA SER A 124 -21.26 5.12 -33.36
C SER A 124 -21.79 5.95 -32.20
N VAL A 125 -21.56 7.26 -32.23
CA VAL A 125 -22.18 8.20 -31.27
C VAL A 125 -23.51 8.67 -31.84
N GLU A 126 -24.61 8.39 -31.13
CA GLU A 126 -25.97 8.66 -31.56
C GLU A 126 -26.75 9.50 -30.56
N ASN A 127 -27.75 10.26 -31.04
CA ASN A 127 -28.72 10.90 -30.14
C ASN A 127 -29.63 9.84 -29.51
N GLY A 128 -29.77 9.88 -28.20
CA GLY A 128 -30.64 8.95 -27.51
C GLY A 128 -30.97 9.37 -26.08
N THR A 129 -31.69 8.52 -25.38
CA THR A 129 -31.96 8.68 -23.96
C THR A 129 -31.05 7.75 -23.20
N TYR A 130 -30.22 8.30 -22.34
CA TYR A 130 -29.34 7.52 -21.44
C TYR A 130 -30.19 6.70 -20.49
N VAL A 131 -29.87 5.41 -20.39
CA VAL A 131 -30.42 4.50 -19.39
C VAL A 131 -29.24 4.07 -18.51
N ALA A 132 -29.29 4.45 -17.24
CA ALA A 132 -28.24 4.06 -16.28
C ALA A 132 -28.15 2.53 -16.19
N PRO A 133 -26.95 1.97 -16.11
CA PRO A 133 -26.75 0.55 -15.86
C PRO A 133 -27.53 0.08 -14.62
N THR A 134 -28.09 -1.13 -14.65
CA THR A 134 -28.94 -1.68 -13.58
C THR A 134 -28.21 -2.73 -12.75
N GLY A 135 -26.89 -2.72 -12.73
CA GLY A 135 -26.07 -3.62 -11.93
C GLY A 135 -26.52 -3.60 -10.46
N SER A 136 -26.74 -4.76 -9.89
CA SER A 136 -26.99 -4.94 -8.46
C SER A 136 -26.22 -6.15 -8.00
N ARG A 137 -25.51 -5.98 -6.90
CA ARG A 137 -24.85 -7.11 -6.24
C ARG A 137 -25.89 -8.09 -5.72
N PRO A 138 -25.70 -9.41 -5.91
CA PRO A 138 -26.59 -10.42 -5.31
C PRO A 138 -26.62 -10.25 -3.79
N THR A 139 -27.77 -10.11 -3.20
CA THR A 139 -27.97 -10.12 -1.74
C THR A 139 -28.53 -11.46 -1.34
N SER A 140 -27.88 -12.15 -0.41
CA SER A 140 -28.45 -13.34 0.20
C SER A 140 -29.53 -12.92 1.18
N GLY A 141 -30.62 -13.68 1.22
CA GLY A 141 -31.63 -13.50 2.26
C GLY A 141 -31.29 -14.20 3.59
N LEU A 142 -30.12 -14.82 3.66
CA LEU A 142 -29.67 -15.61 4.81
C LEU A 142 -29.09 -14.68 5.88
N THR A 143 -29.38 -15.02 7.15
CA THR A 143 -28.83 -14.31 8.32
C THR A 143 -27.66 -15.02 8.97
N GLN A 144 -27.43 -16.27 8.60
CA GLN A 144 -26.33 -17.09 9.07
C GLN A 144 -25.87 -18.01 7.93
N ILE A 145 -24.54 -18.16 7.81
CA ILE A 145 -23.90 -19.10 6.88
C ILE A 145 -22.99 -20.00 7.72
N ASP A 146 -23.18 -21.30 7.61
CA ASP A 146 -22.34 -22.28 8.25
C ASP A 146 -21.16 -22.69 7.35
N LEU A 147 -19.95 -22.72 7.89
CA LEU A 147 -18.72 -23.16 7.25
C LEU A 147 -18.00 -24.15 8.17
N GLY A 148 -17.98 -25.44 7.82
CA GLY A 148 -17.50 -26.49 8.70
C GLY A 148 -18.29 -26.55 10.02
N LEU A 149 -17.60 -26.44 11.15
CA LEU A 149 -18.23 -26.24 12.45
C LEU A 149 -18.46 -24.77 12.81
N GLY A 150 -17.83 -23.85 12.06
CA GLY A 150 -17.98 -22.41 12.24
C GLY A 150 -19.19 -21.85 11.53
N SER A 151 -19.46 -20.56 11.77
CA SER A 151 -20.50 -19.80 11.07
C SER A 151 -20.34 -18.30 11.23
N TYR A 152 -20.86 -17.54 10.28
CA TYR A 152 -20.84 -16.07 10.30
C TYR A 152 -22.22 -15.50 9.96
N ARG A 153 -22.38 -14.20 10.15
CA ARG A 153 -23.61 -13.48 9.82
C ARG A 153 -23.49 -12.72 8.50
N THR A 154 -24.63 -12.58 7.80
CA THR A 154 -24.82 -11.69 6.65
C THR A 154 -26.26 -11.20 6.57
N GLY A 155 -26.59 -10.28 5.63
CA GLY A 155 -27.95 -9.78 5.44
C GLY A 155 -28.37 -8.75 6.47
N SER A 156 -29.59 -8.88 7.04
CA SER A 156 -30.07 -7.95 8.09
C SER A 156 -29.43 -8.29 9.42
N ALA A 157 -28.34 -7.65 9.77
CA ALA A 157 -27.77 -7.75 11.10
C ALA A 157 -28.53 -6.87 12.09
N PRO A 158 -28.77 -7.34 13.33
CA PRO A 158 -29.20 -6.44 14.37
C PRO A 158 -28.07 -5.47 14.72
N SER A 159 -28.29 -4.60 15.61
CA SER A 159 -27.53 -3.53 16.25
C SER A 159 -26.00 -3.62 16.31
N ILE A 160 -25.31 -3.96 15.22
CA ILE A 160 -23.85 -3.75 15.07
C ILE A 160 -23.58 -2.53 14.19
N SER A 161 -22.40 -1.97 14.30
CA SER A 161 -21.94 -0.92 13.40
C SER A 161 -21.75 -1.48 11.98
N HIS A 162 -22.00 -0.67 10.99
CA HIS A 162 -21.79 -0.99 9.57
C HIS A 162 -21.14 0.18 8.86
N PRO A 163 -20.30 -0.09 7.85
CA PRO A 163 -19.73 0.95 7.03
C PRO A 163 -20.82 1.67 6.23
N VAL A 164 -20.57 2.93 5.89
CA VAL A 164 -21.45 3.66 4.97
C VAL A 164 -21.47 2.96 3.61
N ASN A 165 -22.63 2.98 2.93
CA ASN A 165 -22.73 2.35 1.63
C ASN A 165 -21.91 3.10 0.58
N PRO A 166 -21.29 2.42 -0.40
CA PRO A 166 -20.64 3.04 -1.55
C PRO A 166 -21.74 3.64 -2.45
N SER A 167 -21.89 4.98 -2.40
CA SER A 167 -22.99 5.68 -3.08
C SER A 167 -22.53 6.47 -4.31
N PHE A 168 -21.22 6.64 -4.49
CA PHE A 168 -20.62 7.45 -5.55
C PHE A 168 -19.85 6.61 -6.58
N ILE A 169 -20.38 5.44 -6.87
CA ILE A 169 -19.87 4.48 -7.87
C ILE A 169 -20.94 4.20 -8.91
N GLU A 170 -20.55 3.84 -10.13
CA GLU A 170 -21.48 3.48 -11.18
C GLU A 170 -22.14 2.11 -10.91
N ALA A 171 -23.39 1.95 -11.38
CA ALA A 171 -24.18 0.78 -11.03
C ALA A 171 -23.65 -0.51 -11.66
N ASP A 172 -23.03 -0.45 -12.82
CA ASP A 172 -22.43 -1.60 -13.49
C ASP A 172 -21.17 -2.15 -12.82
N LEU A 173 -20.56 -1.39 -11.92
CA LEU A 173 -19.45 -1.86 -11.08
C LEU A 173 -19.91 -2.57 -9.78
N LEU A 174 -21.23 -2.69 -9.57
CA LEU A 174 -21.79 -3.32 -8.36
C LEU A 174 -21.96 -4.84 -8.47
N ASP A 175 -21.59 -5.46 -9.56
CA ASP A 175 -21.63 -6.91 -9.77
C ASP A 175 -20.39 -7.63 -9.20
N ARG A 176 -19.35 -6.88 -8.82
CA ARG A 176 -18.11 -7.36 -8.19
C ARG A 176 -17.89 -6.73 -6.81
N ALA A 177 -16.97 -7.28 -6.04
CA ALA A 177 -16.55 -6.73 -4.75
C ALA A 177 -15.94 -5.34 -4.93
N ILE A 178 -16.33 -4.41 -4.05
CA ILE A 178 -15.92 -3.02 -4.14
C ILE A 178 -14.64 -2.80 -3.33
N PRO A 179 -13.62 -2.10 -3.85
CA PRO A 179 -12.39 -1.82 -3.12
C PRO A 179 -12.64 -0.93 -1.90
N SER A 180 -11.90 -1.17 -0.85
CA SER A 180 -11.69 -0.26 0.28
C SER A 180 -10.18 -0.17 0.56
N ASN A 181 -9.77 0.59 1.56
CA ASN A 181 -8.38 0.71 1.99
C ASN A 181 -7.42 1.17 0.87
N GLY A 182 -7.90 1.97 -0.07
CA GLY A 182 -7.12 2.50 -1.18
C GLY A 182 -6.82 3.99 -1.04
N TRP A 183 -5.96 4.49 -1.92
CA TRP A 183 -5.54 5.90 -2.00
C TRP A 183 -6.63 6.85 -2.52
N TRP A 184 -7.71 6.33 -3.10
CA TRP A 184 -8.82 7.10 -3.71
C TRP A 184 -10.21 6.73 -3.16
N THR A 185 -10.32 5.77 -2.22
CA THR A 185 -11.60 5.17 -1.80
C THR A 185 -12.54 6.13 -1.05
N SER A 186 -12.06 7.30 -0.62
CA SER A 186 -12.93 8.40 -0.15
C SER A 186 -13.98 8.82 -1.18
N LEU A 187 -13.70 8.66 -2.48
CA LEU A 187 -14.62 8.95 -3.58
C LEU A 187 -15.86 8.05 -3.61
N LEU A 188 -15.81 6.88 -3.00
CA LEU A 188 -16.92 5.92 -2.95
C LEU A 188 -18.00 6.31 -1.94
N VAL A 189 -17.61 6.96 -0.85
CA VAL A 189 -18.47 7.23 0.31
C VAL A 189 -18.90 8.69 0.46
N GLN A 190 -18.16 9.62 -0.14
CA GLN A 190 -18.42 11.06 -0.04
C GLN A 190 -18.37 11.73 -1.42
N ASN A 191 -19.33 12.61 -1.67
CA ASN A 191 -19.25 13.45 -2.88
C ASN A 191 -17.96 14.29 -2.84
N TYR A 192 -17.25 14.39 -3.95
CA TYR A 192 -15.90 14.99 -4.04
C TYR A 192 -14.83 14.26 -3.19
N GLY A 193 -15.08 13.03 -2.74
CA GLY A 193 -14.22 12.38 -1.76
C GLY A 193 -14.10 13.17 -0.45
N GLY A 194 -15.11 14.01 -0.12
CA GLY A 194 -15.04 14.93 1.02
C GLY A 194 -14.06 16.10 0.85
N GLY A 195 -13.44 16.27 -0.32
CA GLY A 195 -12.36 17.24 -0.56
C GLY A 195 -11.00 16.77 -0.03
N ASN A 196 -10.87 15.50 0.31
CA ASN A 196 -9.62 14.90 0.78
C ASN A 196 -8.58 14.79 -0.34
N GLY A 197 -7.30 14.71 0.04
CA GLY A 197 -6.20 14.56 -0.91
C GLY A 197 -6.18 13.17 -1.54
N ILE A 198 -5.98 13.12 -2.86
CA ILE A 198 -5.78 11.94 -3.65
C ILE A 198 -4.37 12.07 -4.26
N TYR A 199 -3.44 11.25 -3.79
CA TYR A 199 -2.02 11.35 -4.11
C TYR A 199 -1.66 10.32 -5.18
N ILE A 200 -1.49 10.80 -6.42
CA ILE A 200 -1.08 9.97 -7.55
C ILE A 200 0.44 9.99 -7.78
N ASN A 201 1.15 10.87 -7.08
CA ASN A 201 2.59 11.08 -7.24
C ASN A 201 3.07 11.03 -8.72
N PRO A 202 3.62 12.15 -9.27
CA PRO A 202 4.05 13.36 -8.55
C PRO A 202 2.96 14.42 -8.32
N LEU A 203 1.72 14.16 -8.64
CA LEU A 203 0.62 15.09 -8.43
C LEU A 203 -0.23 14.72 -7.21
N ARG A 204 -0.72 15.73 -6.52
CA ARG A 204 -1.86 15.63 -5.61
C ARG A 204 -3.10 16.19 -6.30
N THR A 205 -4.19 15.48 -6.20
CA THR A 205 -5.50 15.94 -6.66
C THR A 205 -6.50 15.97 -5.51
N SER A 206 -7.57 16.72 -5.67
CA SER A 206 -8.77 16.63 -4.84
C SER A 206 -9.97 17.18 -5.63
N PHE A 207 -11.17 16.76 -5.24
CA PHE A 207 -12.38 17.29 -5.86
C PHE A 207 -13.04 18.28 -4.91
N ALA A 208 -13.57 19.36 -5.45
CA ALA A 208 -14.30 20.38 -4.70
C ALA A 208 -15.41 20.96 -5.57
N ASN A 209 -16.27 21.77 -4.98
CA ASN A 209 -17.34 22.46 -5.75
C ASN A 209 -16.78 23.33 -6.90
N GLU A 210 -15.53 23.74 -6.79
CA GLU A 210 -14.82 24.51 -7.82
C GLU A 210 -14.35 23.69 -9.01
N GLY A 211 -14.27 22.37 -8.92
CA GLY A 211 -13.77 21.45 -9.94
C GLY A 211 -12.76 20.44 -9.37
N ILE A 212 -11.94 19.84 -10.22
CA ILE A 212 -10.78 19.07 -9.76
C ILE A 212 -9.61 20.01 -9.51
N GLU A 213 -9.07 19.94 -8.31
CA GLU A 213 -7.83 20.60 -7.90
C GLU A 213 -6.65 19.77 -8.36
N ILE A 214 -5.62 20.41 -8.90
CA ILE A 214 -4.36 19.78 -9.29
C ILE A 214 -3.24 20.59 -8.65
N THR A 215 -2.38 19.90 -7.93
CA THR A 215 -1.26 20.49 -7.20
C THR A 215 -0.02 19.68 -7.49
N HIS A 216 1.08 20.35 -7.76
CA HIS A 216 2.38 19.71 -7.78
C HIS A 216 2.66 19.19 -6.37
N SER A 217 2.91 17.89 -6.19
CA SER A 217 3.17 17.33 -4.85
C SER A 217 4.41 17.90 -4.20
N GLY A 218 5.36 18.36 -5.00
CA GLY A 218 6.45 19.24 -4.65
C GLY A 218 7.38 18.76 -3.55
N GLU A 219 8.36 19.57 -3.26
CA GLU A 219 9.27 19.35 -2.15
C GLU A 219 8.51 19.23 -0.84
N GLY A 220 8.78 18.17 -0.10
CA GLY A 220 8.32 18.04 1.27
C GLY A 220 8.90 19.17 2.15
N PHE A 221 8.16 19.63 3.10
CA PHE A 221 8.66 20.54 4.13
C PHE A 221 8.53 19.91 5.51
N VAL A 222 9.48 20.20 6.38
CA VAL A 222 9.49 19.66 7.74
C VAL A 222 8.85 20.66 8.69
N GLN A 223 7.91 20.20 9.50
CA GLN A 223 7.24 21.01 10.52
C GLN A 223 7.39 20.37 11.90
N TYR A 224 7.57 21.22 12.92
CA TYR A 224 7.57 20.84 14.31
C TYR A 224 6.29 21.25 14.99
N TRP A 225 5.87 20.45 15.96
CA TRP A 225 4.86 20.84 16.95
C TRP A 225 5.17 20.16 18.29
N ASN A 226 4.57 20.64 19.35
CA ASN A 226 4.79 20.15 20.69
C ASN A 226 3.45 19.83 21.37
N PRO A 227 2.76 18.74 20.97
CA PRO A 227 1.58 18.28 21.66
C PRO A 227 1.97 17.70 23.01
N ASP A 228 1.22 18.00 24.06
CA ASP A 228 1.36 17.41 25.40
C ASP A 228 2.77 17.52 26.02
N GLY A 229 3.56 18.49 25.57
CA GLY A 229 4.92 18.71 26.07
C GLY A 229 6.00 17.82 25.42
N LEU A 230 5.64 16.95 24.46
CA LEU A 230 6.55 16.18 23.62
C LEU A 230 6.77 16.88 22.29
N GLN A 231 8.02 17.03 21.89
CA GLN A 231 8.33 17.59 20.59
C GLN A 231 8.25 16.50 19.53
N THR A 232 7.46 16.75 18.46
CA THR A 232 7.34 15.86 17.32
C THR A 232 7.53 16.61 16.01
N ILE A 233 7.76 15.88 14.93
CA ILE A 233 7.98 16.42 13.60
C ILE A 233 7.19 15.64 12.55
N ALA A 234 6.97 16.28 11.41
CA ALA A 234 6.47 15.60 10.23
C ALA A 234 7.05 16.24 8.96
N GLN A 235 7.16 15.43 7.92
CA GLN A 235 7.44 15.90 6.57
C GLN A 235 6.16 15.83 5.73
N PHE A 236 5.82 16.94 5.08
CA PHE A 236 4.56 17.12 4.35
C PHE A 236 4.78 17.42 2.89
N SER A 237 3.85 16.96 2.05
CA SER A 237 3.51 17.66 0.82
C SER A 237 2.54 18.80 1.17
N LEU A 238 2.86 20.03 0.77
CA LEU A 238 2.00 21.17 1.08
C LEU A 238 0.65 21.03 0.37
N SER A 239 -0.44 21.04 1.12
CA SER A 239 -1.81 20.92 0.60
C SER A 239 -2.38 22.23 0.02
N LEU A 240 -1.53 23.11 -0.51
CA LEU A 240 -1.96 24.29 -1.26
C LEU A 240 -2.45 23.87 -2.65
N LYS A 241 -3.52 24.51 -3.09
CA LYS A 241 -4.15 24.27 -4.39
C LYS A 241 -3.45 25.12 -5.44
N ASP A 242 -2.85 24.52 -6.46
CA ASP A 242 -2.21 25.33 -7.50
C ASP A 242 -3.22 25.76 -8.56
N LEU A 243 -3.98 24.82 -9.10
CA LEU A 243 -4.98 25.13 -10.12
C LEU A 243 -6.23 24.25 -9.99
N TYR A 244 -7.31 24.71 -10.62
CA TYR A 244 -8.55 23.99 -10.78
C TYR A 244 -8.84 23.77 -12.27
N LEU A 245 -9.07 22.54 -12.68
CA LEU A 245 -9.65 22.22 -13.97
C LEU A 245 -11.18 22.14 -13.80
N LYS A 246 -11.90 22.91 -14.59
CA LYS A 246 -13.35 23.13 -14.48
C LYS A 246 -14.00 23.10 -15.86
N THR A 247 -15.33 22.94 -15.87
CA THR A 247 -16.15 23.18 -17.07
C THR A 247 -17.36 24.04 -16.72
N THR A 248 -17.80 24.88 -17.64
CA THR A 248 -18.99 25.74 -17.45
C THR A 248 -20.26 24.94 -17.22
N ASP A 249 -20.30 23.68 -17.63
CA ASP A 249 -21.46 22.81 -17.49
C ASP A 249 -21.70 22.33 -16.06
N LEU A 250 -20.71 22.51 -15.18
CA LEU A 250 -20.76 22.15 -13.76
C LEU A 250 -20.96 23.34 -12.79
N GLN A 251 -21.21 24.55 -13.32
CA GLN A 251 -21.32 25.78 -12.49
C GLN A 251 -22.48 25.76 -11.48
N SER A 252 -23.53 24.95 -11.69
CA SER A 252 -24.65 24.79 -10.76
C SER A 252 -24.42 23.75 -9.66
N GLY A 253 -23.23 23.23 -9.58
CA GLY A 253 -22.86 22.07 -8.74
C GLY A 253 -22.90 20.76 -9.49
N TYR A 254 -22.16 19.77 -8.98
CA TYR A 254 -22.02 18.50 -9.60
C TYR A 254 -21.86 17.37 -8.57
N THR A 255 -21.94 16.14 -9.03
CA THR A 255 -21.62 14.92 -8.25
C THR A 255 -20.48 14.21 -8.93
N THR A 256 -19.53 13.73 -8.12
CA THR A 256 -18.50 12.79 -8.58
C THR A 256 -19.07 11.37 -8.61
N LYS A 257 -18.67 10.58 -9.59
CA LYS A 257 -18.97 9.15 -9.70
C LYS A 257 -17.71 8.42 -10.15
N VAL A 258 -17.32 7.39 -9.41
CA VAL A 258 -16.34 6.42 -9.91
C VAL A 258 -17.03 5.59 -10.97
N ILE A 259 -16.51 5.61 -12.20
CA ILE A 259 -17.07 4.90 -13.34
C ILE A 259 -16.18 3.75 -13.83
N ASP A 260 -14.94 3.70 -13.34
CA ASP A 260 -14.03 2.60 -13.58
C ASP A 260 -12.84 2.69 -12.60
N TYR A 261 -12.11 1.59 -12.38
CA TYR A 261 -10.87 1.54 -11.63
C TYR A 261 -10.07 0.29 -12.01
N SER A 262 -8.76 0.35 -11.77
CA SER A 262 -7.85 -0.77 -11.95
C SER A 262 -6.77 -0.75 -10.85
N ASP A 263 -5.75 -1.59 -10.93
CA ASP A 263 -4.80 -1.82 -9.82
C ASP A 263 -4.14 -0.53 -9.28
N SER A 264 -3.86 0.45 -10.15
CA SER A 264 -3.27 1.73 -9.75
C SER A 264 -3.91 2.95 -10.43
N SER A 265 -5.16 2.83 -10.89
CA SER A 265 -5.90 3.94 -11.48
C SER A 265 -7.35 4.02 -11.04
N VAL A 266 -7.93 5.21 -11.13
CA VAL A 266 -9.37 5.45 -10.94
C VAL A 266 -9.87 6.46 -11.96
N LYS A 267 -11.03 6.16 -12.55
CA LYS A 267 -11.73 7.02 -13.51
C LYS A 267 -12.96 7.64 -12.85
N VAL A 268 -13.04 8.95 -12.87
CA VAL A 268 -14.08 9.72 -12.17
C VAL A 268 -14.87 10.57 -13.15
N ALA A 269 -16.18 10.35 -13.22
CA ALA A 269 -17.10 11.22 -13.93
C ALA A 269 -17.60 12.35 -13.02
N MET A 270 -17.66 13.55 -13.57
CA MET A 270 -18.23 14.73 -12.94
C MET A 270 -19.54 15.07 -13.65
N ARG A 271 -20.68 14.87 -12.95
CA ARG A 271 -22.03 15.02 -13.52
C ARG A 271 -22.74 16.21 -12.90
N ASN A 272 -23.31 17.07 -13.72
CA ASN A 272 -24.18 18.12 -13.22
C ASN A 272 -25.37 17.53 -12.44
N ASN A 273 -25.70 18.09 -11.27
CA ASN A 273 -26.75 17.56 -10.40
C ASN A 273 -28.15 17.50 -11.04
N THR A 274 -28.36 18.13 -12.17
CA THR A 274 -29.61 18.13 -12.93
C THR A 274 -29.55 17.32 -14.22
N SER A 275 -28.44 16.62 -14.48
CA SER A 275 -28.17 15.87 -15.71
C SER A 275 -27.50 14.54 -15.39
N THR A 276 -27.70 13.57 -16.28
CA THR A 276 -26.97 12.28 -16.24
C THR A 276 -25.73 12.27 -17.14
N ILE A 277 -25.47 13.39 -17.84
CA ILE A 277 -24.35 13.52 -18.76
C ILE A 277 -23.04 13.64 -17.99
N ASP A 278 -22.03 12.92 -18.44
CA ASP A 278 -20.65 13.01 -17.97
C ASP A 278 -20.01 14.29 -18.52
N SER A 279 -20.22 15.41 -17.82
CA SER A 279 -19.75 16.73 -18.27
C SER A 279 -18.23 16.80 -18.40
N MET A 280 -17.52 16.07 -17.51
CA MET A 280 -16.09 15.83 -17.57
C MET A 280 -15.78 14.48 -16.94
N VAL A 281 -14.90 13.72 -17.56
CA VAL A 281 -14.31 12.49 -17.02
C VAL A 281 -12.82 12.69 -16.87
N VAL A 282 -12.27 12.27 -15.74
CA VAL A 282 -10.85 12.35 -15.46
C VAL A 282 -10.28 10.99 -15.11
N ASP A 283 -9.09 10.69 -15.61
CA ASP A 283 -8.29 9.53 -15.23
C ASP A 283 -7.18 9.99 -14.27
N LEU A 284 -7.13 9.36 -13.11
CA LEU A 284 -6.11 9.53 -12.09
C LEU A 284 -5.31 8.23 -11.98
N VAL A 285 -4.02 8.29 -12.26
CA VAL A 285 -3.14 7.12 -12.34
C VAL A 285 -1.93 7.35 -11.45
N GLN A 286 -1.65 6.41 -10.52
CA GLN A 286 -0.44 6.49 -9.70
C GLN A 286 0.80 6.46 -10.59
N GLY A 287 1.79 7.29 -10.26
CA GLY A 287 3.02 7.46 -11.05
C GLY A 287 2.87 8.32 -12.30
N SER A 288 1.66 8.72 -12.70
CA SER A 288 1.48 9.58 -13.87
C SER A 288 1.76 11.05 -13.53
N PRO A 289 2.63 11.74 -14.29
CA PRO A 289 2.79 13.20 -14.17
C PRO A 289 1.61 13.97 -14.80
N TYR A 290 0.59 13.27 -15.30
CA TYR A 290 -0.59 13.87 -15.96
C TYR A 290 -1.87 13.58 -15.20
N VAL A 291 -2.80 14.51 -15.26
CA VAL A 291 -4.25 14.27 -15.13
C VAL A 291 -4.84 14.32 -16.53
N PHE A 292 -5.41 13.22 -16.98
CA PHE A 292 -6.07 13.13 -18.28
C PHE A 292 -7.55 13.46 -18.12
N ALA A 293 -8.13 14.19 -19.07
CA ALA A 293 -9.52 14.59 -19.00
C ALA A 293 -10.20 14.57 -20.37
N GLN A 294 -11.47 14.17 -20.39
CA GLN A 294 -12.37 14.29 -21.53
C GLN A 294 -13.62 15.07 -21.12
N VAL A 295 -14.16 15.88 -22.02
CA VAL A 295 -15.30 16.78 -21.75
C VAL A 295 -16.42 16.58 -22.77
N ALA A 296 -17.66 16.62 -22.28
CA ALA A 296 -18.86 16.53 -23.15
C ALA A 296 -19.09 17.80 -24.00
N ASN A 297 -18.52 18.93 -23.58
CA ASN A 297 -18.66 20.21 -24.29
C ASN A 297 -17.30 20.85 -24.48
N LYS A 298 -16.75 20.74 -25.69
CA LYS A 298 -15.41 21.24 -26.01
C LYS A 298 -15.19 22.75 -25.92
N ASN A 299 -16.28 23.53 -25.78
CA ASN A 299 -16.20 24.97 -25.56
C ASN A 299 -16.33 25.37 -24.06
N ALA A 300 -16.46 24.41 -23.16
CA ALA A 300 -16.75 24.61 -21.76
C ALA A 300 -15.54 24.54 -20.82
N PRO A 301 -14.42 23.83 -21.11
CA PRO A 301 -13.35 23.67 -20.15
C PRO A 301 -12.58 24.97 -19.91
N TYR A 302 -12.14 25.15 -18.67
CA TYR A 302 -11.26 26.25 -18.27
C TYR A 302 -10.44 25.90 -17.04
N ILE A 303 -9.29 26.55 -16.91
CA ILE A 303 -8.43 26.46 -15.76
C ILE A 303 -8.50 27.77 -14.98
N VAL A 304 -8.51 27.65 -13.64
CA VAL A 304 -8.34 28.77 -12.72
C VAL A 304 -7.16 28.48 -11.82
N MET A 305 -6.15 29.34 -11.82
CA MET A 305 -5.04 29.25 -10.90
C MET A 305 -5.36 29.95 -9.58
N ASP A 306 -4.92 29.36 -8.48
CA ASP A 306 -5.08 29.93 -7.14
C ASP A 306 -4.31 31.27 -7.03
N THR A 307 -4.89 32.22 -6.32
CA THR A 307 -4.30 33.55 -6.14
C THR A 307 -3.60 33.75 -4.80
N ALA A 308 -3.70 32.78 -3.90
CA ALA A 308 -3.07 32.86 -2.60
C ALA A 308 -1.56 32.55 -2.70
N GLY A 309 -0.73 33.40 -2.11
CA GLY A 309 0.70 33.15 -2.01
C GLY A 309 1.43 33.05 -3.37
N VAL A 310 1.01 33.83 -4.36
CA VAL A 310 1.62 33.91 -5.69
C VAL A 310 1.86 35.37 -6.10
N ASN A 311 2.97 35.65 -6.77
CA ASN A 311 3.30 37.02 -7.22
C ASN A 311 2.77 37.37 -8.61
N GLY A 312 2.30 36.39 -9.38
CA GLY A 312 1.74 36.61 -10.72
C GLY A 312 1.76 35.36 -11.58
N TYR A 313 1.35 35.52 -12.81
CA TYR A 313 1.26 34.44 -13.79
C TYR A 313 1.89 34.86 -15.10
N GLU A 314 2.53 33.92 -15.77
CA GLU A 314 3.02 34.02 -17.14
C GLU A 314 2.52 32.84 -17.95
N TYR A 315 2.35 33.06 -19.25
CA TYR A 315 1.87 32.06 -20.19
C TYR A 315 2.83 31.96 -21.35
N TYR A 316 3.14 30.74 -21.75
CA TYR A 316 4.08 30.49 -22.83
C TYR A 316 3.48 29.54 -23.84
N ASP A 317 3.88 29.69 -25.12
CA ASP A 317 3.63 28.68 -26.14
C ASP A 317 4.56 27.46 -25.93
N LEU A 318 4.40 26.44 -26.76
CA LEU A 318 5.17 25.19 -26.64
C LEU A 318 6.66 25.37 -26.99
N GLU A 319 7.00 26.43 -27.71
CA GLU A 319 8.38 26.84 -28.04
C GLU A 319 9.03 27.69 -26.92
N GLY A 320 8.29 27.96 -25.86
CA GLY A 320 8.75 28.76 -24.70
C GLY A 320 8.70 30.28 -24.93
N ASN A 321 7.97 30.78 -25.92
CA ASN A 321 7.78 32.20 -26.13
C ASN A 321 6.61 32.73 -25.27
N LEU A 322 6.85 33.89 -24.63
CA LEU A 322 5.86 34.52 -23.78
C LEU A 322 4.64 34.97 -24.58
N ILE A 323 3.45 34.51 -24.19
CA ILE A 323 2.16 34.94 -24.74
C ILE A 323 1.74 36.24 -24.08
N THR A 324 1.72 37.32 -24.83
CA THR A 324 1.33 38.66 -24.34
C THR A 324 -0.10 39.05 -24.73
N ASN A 325 -0.71 38.37 -25.67
CA ASN A 325 -2.07 38.61 -26.13
C ASN A 325 -3.08 37.91 -25.18
N SER A 326 -4.30 38.43 -25.10
CA SER A 326 -5.38 37.82 -24.36
C SER A 326 -5.95 36.55 -25.00
N THR A 327 -5.56 36.25 -26.23
CA THR A 327 -5.92 35.02 -26.95
C THR A 327 -4.70 34.41 -27.62
N TYR A 328 -4.68 33.09 -27.64
CA TYR A 328 -3.66 32.27 -28.33
C TYR A 328 -4.35 31.06 -28.95
N THR A 329 -3.89 30.62 -30.11
CA THR A 329 -4.37 29.40 -30.76
C THR A 329 -3.21 28.44 -30.93
N GLY A 330 -3.36 27.20 -30.45
CA GLY A 330 -2.32 26.17 -30.49
C GLY A 330 -2.87 24.82 -30.06
N GLU A 331 -1.96 23.89 -29.76
CA GLU A 331 -2.27 22.55 -29.24
C GLU A 331 -1.80 22.32 -27.80
N GLY A 332 -1.34 23.41 -27.18
CA GLY A 332 -0.97 23.41 -25.78
C GLY A 332 -0.56 24.81 -25.32
N ILE A 333 -0.49 24.98 -24.01
CA ILE A 333 -0.07 26.21 -23.34
C ILE A 333 0.66 25.85 -22.03
N ILE A 334 1.72 26.57 -21.73
CA ILE A 334 2.42 26.42 -20.46
C ILE A 334 1.99 27.55 -19.52
N LEU A 335 1.56 27.18 -18.33
CA LEU A 335 1.17 28.10 -17.26
C LEU A 335 2.32 28.17 -16.25
N LYS A 336 2.76 29.38 -15.91
CA LYS A 336 3.73 29.61 -14.84
C LYS A 336 3.11 30.42 -13.71
N MET A 337 3.20 29.91 -12.50
CA MET A 337 2.93 30.61 -11.26
C MET A 337 4.26 31.17 -10.72
N ILE A 338 4.37 32.48 -10.67
CA ILE A 338 5.61 33.18 -10.28
C ILE A 338 5.69 33.23 -8.75
N GLN A 339 6.79 32.74 -8.18
CA GLN A 339 7.05 32.76 -6.73
C GLN A 339 5.84 32.26 -5.94
N ARG A 340 5.35 31.08 -6.29
CA ARG A 340 4.32 30.37 -5.55
C ARG A 340 4.89 29.99 -4.17
N HIS A 341 4.12 30.21 -3.12
CA HIS A 341 4.42 29.66 -1.79
C HIS A 341 4.39 28.12 -1.86
N VAL A 342 5.49 27.44 -1.58
CA VAL A 342 5.62 25.99 -1.73
C VAL A 342 5.88 25.26 -0.41
N GLY A 343 6.06 25.98 0.69
CA GLY A 343 6.30 25.38 2.00
C GLY A 343 6.99 26.34 2.93
N TYR A 344 7.49 25.81 4.02
CA TYR A 344 8.23 26.54 5.06
C TYR A 344 9.58 25.87 5.31
N ASN A 345 10.63 26.66 5.39
CA ASN A 345 11.93 26.18 5.82
C ASN A 345 12.01 26.23 7.36
N CYS A 346 11.70 25.15 8.03
CA CYS A 346 11.83 24.98 9.46
C CYS A 346 13.15 24.32 9.85
N THR A 347 13.80 24.81 10.86
CA THR A 347 15.01 24.20 11.44
C THR A 347 14.76 23.91 12.91
N PRO A 348 14.96 22.67 13.38
CA PRO A 348 14.76 22.31 14.79
C PRO A 348 15.60 23.17 15.75
N PRO A 349 15.12 23.48 16.96
CA PRO A 349 13.77 23.25 17.54
C PRO A 349 12.79 24.41 17.32
N ALA A 350 12.98 25.22 16.30
CA ALA A 350 12.15 26.39 16.09
C ALA A 350 10.82 26.02 15.40
N ASN A 351 9.71 26.43 15.98
CA ASN A 351 8.35 26.19 15.45
C ASN A 351 7.93 27.15 14.33
N VAL A 352 8.84 28.00 13.83
CA VAL A 352 8.44 29.10 12.97
C VAL A 352 9.28 29.13 11.72
N GLY A 353 8.74 28.66 10.56
CA GLY A 353 9.42 28.59 9.27
C GLY A 353 9.39 29.88 8.48
N GLN A 354 10.44 30.16 7.76
CA GLN A 354 10.40 31.17 6.70
C GLN A 354 9.66 30.55 5.50
N PRO A 355 8.69 31.27 4.91
CA PRO A 355 7.99 30.77 3.75
C PRO A 355 8.97 30.58 2.59
N MET A 356 8.86 29.44 1.91
CA MET A 356 9.61 29.10 0.71
C MET A 356 8.76 29.44 -0.51
N TYR A 357 9.39 29.97 -1.54
CA TYR A 357 8.75 30.33 -2.78
C TYR A 357 9.53 29.71 -3.95
N ALA A 358 8.80 29.13 -4.90
CA ALA A 358 9.33 28.63 -6.15
C ALA A 358 8.41 28.97 -7.31
N ASP A 359 8.94 29.00 -8.52
CA ASP A 359 8.10 29.04 -9.72
C ASP A 359 7.49 27.65 -9.92
N ARG A 360 6.19 27.57 -10.27
CA ARG A 360 5.49 26.33 -10.59
C ARG A 360 5.04 26.38 -12.04
N TYR A 361 5.21 25.27 -12.74
CA TYR A 361 4.88 25.17 -14.15
C TYR A 361 3.89 24.03 -14.39
N PHE A 362 2.89 24.30 -15.21
CA PHE A 362 1.94 23.32 -15.69
C PHE A 362 1.83 23.39 -17.21
N LEU A 363 1.90 22.25 -17.85
CA LEU A 363 1.68 22.10 -19.27
C LEU A 363 0.26 21.58 -19.51
N ILE A 364 -0.49 22.28 -20.34
CA ILE A 364 -1.81 21.86 -20.78
C ILE A 364 -1.71 21.44 -22.22
N ASN A 365 -1.93 20.17 -22.51
CA ASN A 365 -2.02 19.64 -23.88
C ASN A 365 -3.47 19.56 -24.31
N THR A 366 -3.76 19.94 -25.53
CA THR A 366 -5.12 19.98 -26.09
C THR A 366 -5.10 19.56 -27.56
N PRO A 367 -6.25 19.24 -28.17
CA PRO A 367 -6.34 19.05 -29.62
C PRO A 367 -5.79 20.26 -30.39
N ALA A 368 -5.34 20.01 -31.62
CA ALA A 368 -4.91 21.07 -32.53
C ALA A 368 -6.03 22.12 -32.71
N ASN A 369 -5.63 23.35 -33.05
CA ASN A 369 -6.53 24.49 -33.25
C ASN A 369 -7.35 24.94 -32.04
N THR A 370 -6.93 24.57 -30.80
CA THR A 370 -7.57 25.03 -29.56
C THR A 370 -7.36 26.55 -29.39
N LEU A 371 -8.44 27.28 -29.13
CA LEU A 371 -8.42 28.68 -28.78
C LEU A 371 -8.35 28.86 -27.27
N PHE A 372 -7.26 29.40 -26.79
CA PHE A 372 -7.07 29.79 -25.39
C PHE A 372 -7.43 31.28 -25.21
N THR A 373 -8.22 31.58 -24.15
CA THR A 373 -8.56 32.95 -23.78
C THR A 373 -8.12 33.21 -22.33
N ILE A 374 -7.15 34.11 -22.19
CA ILE A 374 -6.56 34.49 -20.90
C ILE A 374 -7.32 35.66 -20.30
N SER A 375 -7.79 35.53 -19.06
CA SER A 375 -8.62 36.52 -18.38
C SER A 375 -8.40 36.51 -16.85
N SER A 376 -9.09 37.38 -16.13
CA SER A 376 -9.07 37.43 -14.66
C SER A 376 -10.39 36.91 -14.10
N THR A 377 -10.35 36.18 -12.98
CA THR A 377 -11.56 35.85 -12.19
C THR A 377 -12.10 37.06 -11.43
N ASN A 378 -11.23 38.06 -11.15
CA ASN A 378 -11.61 39.30 -10.46
C ASN A 378 -11.03 40.53 -11.22
N PRO A 379 -11.71 41.01 -12.28
CA PRO A 379 -11.20 42.07 -13.16
C PRO A 379 -10.66 43.32 -12.48
N PRO A 380 -11.22 43.85 -11.36
CA PRO A 380 -10.68 45.05 -10.73
C PRO A 380 -9.29 44.85 -10.11
N LEU A 381 -8.92 43.61 -9.72
CA LEU A 381 -7.63 43.30 -9.10
C LEU A 381 -6.53 42.96 -10.11
N GLY A 382 -6.88 42.73 -11.39
CA GLY A 382 -5.94 42.71 -12.50
C GLY A 382 -5.07 41.44 -12.68
N LEU A 383 -5.17 40.43 -11.83
CA LEU A 383 -4.46 39.18 -12.01
C LEU A 383 -5.13 38.31 -13.10
N LEU A 384 -4.39 37.99 -14.15
CA LEU A 384 -4.84 37.13 -15.24
C LEU A 384 -4.63 35.67 -14.84
N ASN A 385 -5.56 35.08 -14.07
CA ASN A 385 -5.44 33.74 -13.47
C ASN A 385 -6.42 32.71 -14.05
N LYS A 386 -7.08 33.03 -15.16
CA LYS A 386 -8.02 32.13 -15.81
C LYS A 386 -7.67 31.91 -17.28
N VAL A 387 -7.67 30.67 -17.71
CA VAL A 387 -7.53 30.26 -19.11
C VAL A 387 -8.77 29.47 -19.52
N SER A 388 -9.62 30.04 -20.37
CA SER A 388 -10.75 29.35 -20.99
C SER A 388 -10.31 28.72 -22.31
N MET A 389 -10.82 27.55 -22.62
CA MET A 389 -10.46 26.78 -23.79
C MET A 389 -11.69 26.52 -24.66
N SER A 390 -11.53 26.73 -25.97
CA SER A 390 -12.43 26.17 -26.99
C SER A 390 -11.58 25.14 -27.71
N LEU A 391 -11.79 23.87 -27.37
CA LEU A 391 -11.02 22.75 -27.92
C LEU A 391 -11.28 22.65 -29.41
N GLY A 392 -10.24 22.37 -30.18
CA GLY A 392 -10.31 22.30 -31.65
C GLY A 392 -10.89 20.97 -32.15
N ASP A 393 -10.03 20.10 -32.57
CA ASP A 393 -10.38 18.86 -33.30
C ASP A 393 -10.62 17.65 -32.36
N GLY A 394 -11.00 17.87 -31.11
CA GLY A 394 -11.32 16.81 -30.12
C GLY A 394 -11.95 17.36 -28.87
N ASN A 395 -12.25 16.47 -27.93
CA ASN A 395 -12.91 16.77 -26.65
C ASN A 395 -12.05 16.39 -25.42
N TYR A 396 -10.74 16.32 -25.58
CA TYR A 396 -9.80 15.87 -24.58
C TYR A 396 -8.74 16.93 -24.22
N LEU A 397 -8.14 16.78 -23.06
CA LEU A 397 -6.96 17.54 -22.62
C LEU A 397 -6.20 16.76 -21.56
N SER A 398 -4.89 17.02 -21.44
CA SER A 398 -4.12 16.57 -20.28
C SER A 398 -3.44 17.75 -19.58
N VAL A 399 -3.28 17.64 -18.26
CA VAL A 399 -2.62 18.62 -17.42
C VAL A 399 -1.40 17.95 -16.79
N ALA A 400 -0.20 18.38 -17.16
CA ALA A 400 1.04 17.87 -16.61
C ALA A 400 1.67 18.88 -15.62
N SER A 401 2.31 18.37 -14.57
CA SER A 401 3.30 19.12 -13.81
C SER A 401 4.66 18.98 -14.50
N ILE A 402 5.40 20.08 -14.62
CA ILE A 402 6.79 20.11 -15.13
C ILE A 402 7.64 21.00 -14.24
N ASN A 403 8.93 20.73 -14.12
CA ASN A 403 9.81 21.51 -13.24
C ASN A 403 10.31 22.79 -13.91
N SER A 404 10.34 22.83 -15.25
CA SER A 404 10.84 23.99 -16.00
C SER A 404 10.28 24.04 -17.43
N LEU A 405 10.41 25.19 -18.07
CA LEU A 405 10.08 25.35 -19.51
C LEU A 405 10.87 24.42 -20.42
N SER A 406 12.09 24.04 -20.05
CA SER A 406 12.92 23.15 -20.87
C SER A 406 12.42 21.72 -20.95
N GLU A 407 11.56 21.29 -20.02
CA GLU A 407 10.93 19.98 -19.98
C GLU A 407 9.65 19.89 -20.83
N ALA A 408 9.08 21.03 -21.19
CA ALA A 408 7.78 21.10 -21.86
C ALA A 408 7.70 20.27 -23.13
N SER A 409 8.74 20.26 -23.95
CA SER A 409 8.76 19.49 -25.21
C SER A 409 8.70 17.99 -24.96
N PHE A 410 9.35 17.50 -23.93
CA PHE A 410 9.31 16.09 -23.54
C PHE A 410 7.88 15.71 -23.12
N TYR A 411 7.35 16.37 -22.09
CA TYR A 411 6.00 16.05 -21.60
C TYR A 411 4.89 16.36 -22.61
N HIS A 412 5.09 17.30 -23.53
CA HIS A 412 4.15 17.54 -24.63
C HIS A 412 4.08 16.36 -25.58
N ASN A 413 5.21 15.79 -25.98
CA ASN A 413 5.25 14.64 -26.88
C ASN A 413 4.51 13.40 -26.32
N HIS A 414 4.49 13.21 -25.02
CA HIS A 414 3.86 12.07 -24.32
C HIS A 414 2.47 12.40 -23.76
N GLY A 415 2.05 13.67 -23.77
CA GLY A 415 0.83 14.12 -23.13
C GLY A 415 -0.48 13.70 -23.81
N TYR A 416 -0.40 13.01 -24.92
CA TYR A 416 -1.52 12.47 -25.70
C TYR A 416 -1.67 10.95 -25.59
N SER A 417 -0.73 10.28 -24.94
CA SER A 417 -0.82 8.87 -24.60
C SER A 417 -1.58 8.73 -23.27
N PHE A 418 -2.91 8.67 -23.35
CA PHE A 418 -3.78 8.59 -22.17
C PHE A 418 -3.72 7.20 -21.59
N ILE A 419 -3.35 7.08 -20.32
CA ILE A 419 -3.40 5.81 -19.61
C ILE A 419 -4.85 5.53 -19.25
N THR A 420 -5.40 4.43 -19.76
CA THR A 420 -6.81 4.06 -19.62
C THR A 420 -7.04 2.93 -18.65
N ASN A 421 -6.03 2.10 -18.40
CA ASN A 421 -6.07 1.00 -17.45
C ASN A 421 -4.65 0.69 -16.94
N THR A 422 -4.55 0.02 -15.79
CA THR A 422 -3.29 -0.42 -15.20
C THR A 422 -3.41 -1.85 -14.70
N SER A 423 -2.33 -2.63 -14.77
CA SER A 423 -2.24 -3.98 -14.21
C SER A 423 -0.94 -4.13 -13.44
N ILE A 424 -1.01 -4.78 -12.28
CA ILE A 424 0.15 -5.16 -11.48
C ILE A 424 0.00 -6.63 -11.15
N ASP A 425 0.90 -7.45 -11.70
CA ASP A 425 0.86 -8.91 -11.60
C ASP A 425 2.20 -9.43 -11.08
N TYR A 426 2.20 -10.58 -10.41
CA TYR A 426 3.41 -11.15 -9.83
C TYR A 426 3.54 -12.64 -10.15
N ILE A 427 4.79 -13.10 -10.17
CA ILE A 427 5.15 -14.53 -10.29
C ILE A 427 6.22 -14.80 -9.23
N VAL A 428 6.07 -15.88 -8.48
CA VAL A 428 7.09 -16.39 -7.57
C VAL A 428 7.94 -17.43 -8.30
N ASP A 429 9.22 -17.11 -8.47
CA ASP A 429 10.21 -18.08 -8.97
C ASP A 429 10.64 -18.96 -7.79
N TYR A 430 10.24 -20.22 -7.81
CA TYR A 430 10.46 -21.13 -6.70
C TYR A 430 11.92 -21.61 -6.60
N GLU A 431 12.62 -21.74 -7.71
CA GLU A 431 14.03 -22.18 -7.73
C GLU A 431 14.95 -21.09 -7.21
N GLU A 432 14.76 -19.85 -7.66
CA GLU A 432 15.58 -18.71 -7.26
C GLU A 432 15.06 -18.00 -5.98
N SER A 433 13.88 -18.37 -5.47
CA SER A 433 13.20 -17.73 -4.34
C SER A 433 13.04 -16.20 -4.54
N ILE A 434 12.58 -15.81 -5.72
CA ILE A 434 12.43 -14.41 -6.14
C ILE A 434 10.98 -14.13 -6.56
N VAL A 435 10.45 -13.00 -6.15
CA VAL A 435 9.19 -12.44 -6.68
C VAL A 435 9.50 -11.48 -7.82
N ASN A 436 8.96 -11.79 -9.00
CA ASN A 436 8.97 -10.91 -10.15
C ASN A 436 7.61 -10.23 -10.27
N THR A 437 7.55 -8.91 -10.03
CA THR A 437 6.32 -8.12 -10.17
C THR A 437 6.37 -7.32 -11.45
N THR A 438 5.36 -7.47 -12.29
CA THR A 438 5.20 -6.72 -13.55
C THR A 438 4.17 -5.63 -13.37
N TYR A 439 4.55 -4.40 -13.66
CA TYR A 439 3.69 -3.22 -13.71
C TYR A 439 3.43 -2.86 -15.18
N ALA A 440 2.17 -2.79 -15.58
CA ALA A 440 1.80 -2.50 -16.96
C ALA A 440 0.67 -1.46 -17.04
N VAL A 441 0.66 -0.69 -18.11
CA VAL A 441 -0.38 0.29 -18.41
C VAL A 441 -0.88 0.17 -19.86
N ASN A 442 -2.21 0.21 -20.04
CA ASN A 442 -2.82 0.37 -21.34
C ASN A 442 -2.94 1.86 -21.67
N THR A 443 -2.72 2.19 -22.93
CA THR A 443 -2.85 3.56 -23.38
C THR A 443 -3.80 3.70 -24.55
N GLN A 444 -4.40 4.90 -24.64
CA GLN A 444 -5.11 5.38 -25.81
C GLN A 444 -4.38 6.60 -26.36
N LEU A 445 -3.87 6.51 -27.58
CA LEU A 445 -3.23 7.65 -28.26
C LEU A 445 -4.30 8.56 -28.86
N MET A 446 -4.45 9.73 -28.26
CA MET A 446 -5.48 10.71 -28.64
C MET A 446 -5.13 11.52 -29.90
N LYS A 447 -3.89 11.45 -30.38
CA LYS A 447 -3.39 12.22 -31.52
C LYS A 447 -2.23 11.48 -32.23
N GLU A 448 -2.46 10.97 -33.44
CA GLU A 448 -1.58 10.06 -34.19
C GLU A 448 -0.12 10.54 -34.39
N GLU A 449 0.11 11.85 -34.50
CA GLU A 449 1.46 12.36 -34.75
C GLU A 449 2.33 12.42 -33.49
N MET A 450 1.75 12.08 -32.31
CA MET A 450 2.44 12.17 -31.03
C MET A 450 3.01 10.81 -30.62
N ASN A 451 3.82 10.80 -29.57
CA ASN A 451 4.41 9.57 -29.06
C ASN A 451 3.34 8.72 -28.33
N ALA A 452 3.16 7.48 -28.74
CA ALA A 452 2.24 6.54 -28.11
C ALA A 452 2.75 6.00 -26.75
N THR A 453 4.06 6.09 -26.51
CA THR A 453 4.68 5.60 -25.27
C THR A 453 4.27 6.48 -24.09
N PRO A 454 3.70 5.92 -23.02
CA PRO A 454 3.40 6.67 -21.80
C PRO A 454 4.66 7.01 -21.01
N VAL A 455 4.50 7.90 -20.03
CA VAL A 455 5.54 8.30 -19.09
C VAL A 455 5.05 8.02 -17.68
N LEU A 456 5.88 7.34 -16.88
CA LEU A 456 5.63 7.01 -15.48
C LEU A 456 6.77 7.53 -14.60
N ALA A 457 6.44 8.04 -13.43
CA ALA A 457 7.36 8.45 -12.39
C ALA A 457 7.37 7.38 -11.29
N LEU A 458 8.43 6.60 -11.23
CA LEU A 458 8.57 5.44 -10.36
C LEU A 458 8.99 5.84 -8.96
N LEU A 459 8.42 5.16 -7.98
CA LEU A 459 8.77 5.29 -6.57
C LEU A 459 10.13 4.63 -6.26
N PRO A 460 10.85 5.05 -5.21
CA PRO A 460 12.14 4.48 -4.83
C PRO A 460 12.16 2.95 -4.73
N HIS A 461 11.23 2.33 -4.00
CA HIS A 461 11.13 0.87 -3.88
C HIS A 461 10.92 0.15 -5.23
N GLN A 462 10.45 0.84 -6.27
CA GLN A 462 10.27 0.29 -7.61
C GLN A 462 11.56 0.36 -8.41
N TYR A 463 12.11 1.57 -8.63
CA TYR A 463 13.27 1.72 -9.51
C TYR A 463 14.59 1.18 -8.92
N LYS A 464 14.70 1.05 -7.60
CA LYS A 464 15.89 0.47 -6.95
C LYS A 464 15.96 -1.05 -7.14
N HIS A 465 14.83 -1.70 -7.37
CA HIS A 465 14.72 -3.16 -7.60
C HIS A 465 14.37 -3.52 -9.04
N SER A 466 14.61 -2.62 -9.98
CA SER A 466 14.32 -2.78 -11.41
C SER A 466 15.54 -2.46 -12.27
N ASP A 467 15.66 -3.11 -13.40
CA ASP A 467 16.65 -2.79 -14.43
C ASP A 467 16.11 -1.81 -15.50
N VAL A 468 14.95 -1.19 -15.25
CA VAL A 468 14.29 -0.27 -16.16
C VAL A 468 15.18 0.91 -16.54
N LEU A 469 15.16 1.29 -17.82
CA LEU A 469 15.89 2.44 -18.29
C LEU A 469 15.21 3.75 -17.85
N LEU A 470 15.85 4.49 -16.96
CA LEU A 470 15.36 5.76 -16.45
C LEU A 470 15.82 6.92 -17.34
N SER A 471 14.96 7.91 -17.54
CA SER A 471 15.28 9.18 -18.15
C SER A 471 16.09 10.09 -17.20
N SER A 472 16.44 11.29 -17.66
CA SER A 472 17.09 12.30 -16.81
C SER A 472 16.10 13.18 -16.02
N TYR A 473 14.80 12.91 -16.14
CA TYR A 473 13.76 13.67 -15.45
C TYR A 473 13.38 13.00 -14.13
N SER A 474 13.03 13.81 -13.13
CA SER A 474 12.61 13.34 -11.81
C SER A 474 11.66 14.34 -11.15
N PHE A 475 10.99 13.90 -10.08
CA PHE A 475 10.15 14.74 -9.23
C PHE A 475 10.51 14.51 -7.77
N GLN A 476 10.63 15.61 -7.01
CA GLN A 476 10.77 15.52 -5.56
C GLN A 476 9.40 15.40 -4.90
N THR A 477 9.26 14.44 -4.00
CA THR A 477 8.02 14.20 -3.23
C THR A 477 8.34 13.84 -1.78
N VAL A 478 7.30 13.70 -0.95
CA VAL A 478 7.47 13.17 0.43
C VAL A 478 7.90 11.69 0.45
N ARG A 479 7.77 10.98 -0.69
CA ARG A 479 8.22 9.59 -0.85
C ARG A 479 9.65 9.47 -1.39
N GLY A 480 10.40 10.58 -1.40
CA GLY A 480 11.73 10.66 -2.01
C GLY A 480 11.68 11.17 -3.44
N GLU A 481 12.77 10.96 -4.16
CA GLU A 481 12.89 11.32 -5.57
C GLU A 481 12.22 10.26 -6.45
N LEU A 482 11.17 10.64 -7.18
CA LEU A 482 10.58 9.80 -8.21
C LEU A 482 11.37 9.95 -9.50
N LYS A 483 11.76 8.85 -10.12
CA LYS A 483 12.51 8.82 -11.39
C LYS A 483 11.60 8.46 -12.55
N VAL A 484 11.76 9.17 -13.66
CA VAL A 484 10.87 9.07 -14.81
C VAL A 484 11.36 8.03 -15.81
N MET A 485 10.47 7.14 -16.22
CA MET A 485 10.68 6.21 -17.33
C MET A 485 9.74 6.54 -18.52
N GLU A 486 10.15 6.12 -19.72
CA GLU A 486 9.34 6.06 -20.93
C GLU A 486 9.05 4.58 -21.22
N GLY A 487 7.80 4.17 -21.17
CA GLY A 487 7.42 2.78 -21.39
C GLY A 487 6.04 2.46 -20.83
N SER A 488 5.43 1.41 -21.36
CA SER A 488 4.13 0.91 -20.91
C SER A 488 4.25 -0.16 -19.82
N SER A 489 5.46 -0.67 -19.54
CA SER A 489 5.66 -1.67 -18.49
C SER A 489 7.08 -1.64 -17.94
N PHE A 490 7.22 -2.12 -16.70
CA PHE A 490 8.51 -2.41 -16.06
C PHE A 490 8.29 -3.54 -15.05
N HIS A 491 9.36 -4.10 -14.50
CA HIS A 491 9.28 -5.12 -13.47
C HIS A 491 10.25 -4.86 -12.33
N THR A 492 9.93 -5.44 -11.16
CA THR A 492 10.80 -5.45 -9.98
C THR A 492 11.12 -6.90 -9.59
N LEU A 493 12.30 -7.11 -9.01
CA LEU A 493 12.77 -8.40 -8.52
C LEU A 493 13.08 -8.28 -7.03
N LEU A 494 12.36 -9.04 -6.19
CA LEU A 494 12.53 -9.02 -4.74
C LEU A 494 12.76 -10.44 -4.22
N PRO A 495 13.86 -10.71 -3.44
CA PRO A 495 14.12 -12.01 -2.89
C PRO A 495 13.18 -12.34 -1.71
N PHE A 496 12.76 -13.58 -1.62
CA PHE A 496 12.06 -14.13 -0.48
C PHE A 496 12.99 -15.01 0.35
N ASN A 497 13.18 -14.70 1.63
CA ASN A 497 14.14 -15.35 2.51
C ASN A 497 13.46 -16.24 3.58
N GLY A 498 12.23 -16.65 3.34
CA GLY A 498 11.47 -17.52 4.22
C GLY A 498 10.88 -16.83 5.46
N ILE A 499 9.89 -17.51 6.04
CA ILE A 499 9.19 -17.13 7.28
C ILE A 499 8.90 -18.42 8.04
N VAL A 500 9.18 -18.46 9.33
CA VAL A 500 8.83 -19.58 10.21
C VAL A 500 8.05 -19.07 11.43
N PRO A 501 7.25 -19.93 12.10
CA PRO A 501 6.31 -19.46 13.12
C PRO A 501 6.98 -19.02 14.43
N GLY A 502 8.28 -19.19 14.58
CA GLY A 502 9.01 -18.84 15.80
C GLY A 502 10.44 -19.34 15.74
N PHE A 503 11.05 -19.61 16.88
CA PHE A 503 12.42 -20.10 16.99
C PHE A 503 12.46 -21.52 17.59
N THR A 504 13.45 -22.29 17.19
CA THR A 504 13.76 -23.61 17.78
C THR A 504 14.44 -23.47 19.14
N LEU A 505 14.60 -24.58 19.85
CA LEU A 505 15.22 -24.61 21.18
C LEU A 505 16.60 -23.96 21.15
N PRO A 506 16.83 -22.90 21.98
CA PRO A 506 18.13 -22.25 22.11
C PRO A 506 19.20 -23.19 22.68
N ASP A 507 20.44 -23.04 22.21
CA ASP A 507 21.62 -23.82 22.68
C ASP A 507 22.75 -22.88 23.11
N ASP A 508 22.42 -21.72 23.70
CA ASP A 508 23.43 -20.86 24.29
C ASP A 508 23.76 -21.28 25.75
N ALA A 509 24.97 -21.00 26.20
CA ALA A 509 25.47 -21.46 27.52
C ALA A 509 24.73 -20.84 28.71
N THR A 510 23.95 -19.79 28.52
CA THR A 510 23.21 -19.07 29.57
C THR A 510 21.72 -19.42 29.56
N PHE A 511 21.26 -20.15 28.58
CA PHE A 511 19.87 -20.58 28.48
C PHE A 511 19.48 -21.53 29.62
N SER A 512 18.32 -21.30 30.23
CA SER A 512 17.78 -22.12 31.32
C SER A 512 16.38 -22.63 30.97
N SER A 513 16.25 -23.91 30.65
CA SER A 513 14.96 -24.55 30.44
C SER A 513 14.02 -24.39 31.66
N ALA A 514 14.57 -24.39 32.90
CA ALA A 514 13.78 -24.17 34.10
C ALA A 514 13.20 -22.74 34.19
N SER A 515 13.97 -21.74 33.72
CA SER A 515 13.44 -20.37 33.59
C SER A 515 12.38 -20.26 32.51
N ALA A 516 12.65 -20.88 31.36
CA ALA A 516 11.65 -20.90 30.25
C ALA A 516 10.33 -21.53 30.69
N VAL A 517 10.35 -22.67 31.40
CA VAL A 517 9.15 -23.29 31.96
C VAL A 517 8.45 -22.36 32.95
N SER A 518 9.18 -21.70 33.87
CA SER A 518 8.60 -20.76 34.81
C SER A 518 7.93 -19.57 34.08
N TYR A 519 8.47 -19.12 32.93
CA TYR A 519 7.86 -18.04 32.13
C TYR A 519 6.64 -18.52 31.38
N LEU A 520 6.59 -19.78 30.95
CA LEU A 520 5.37 -20.40 30.41
C LEU A 520 4.28 -20.55 31.47
N GLU A 521 4.65 -20.90 32.71
CA GLU A 521 3.72 -20.91 33.86
C GLU A 521 3.17 -19.50 34.13
N ASN A 522 3.99 -18.45 33.99
CA ASN A 522 3.52 -17.06 34.06
C ASN A 522 2.56 -16.75 32.91
N LEU A 523 2.88 -17.13 31.68
CA LEU A 523 1.98 -16.96 30.53
C LEU A 523 0.62 -17.62 30.78
N SER A 524 0.60 -18.81 31.37
CA SER A 524 -0.64 -19.48 31.77
C SER A 524 -1.47 -18.66 32.76
N LEU A 525 -0.86 -17.95 33.70
CA LEU A 525 -1.55 -17.08 34.66
C LEU A 525 -2.05 -15.79 34.01
N GLU A 526 -1.23 -15.13 33.20
CA GLU A 526 -1.56 -13.87 32.50
C GLU A 526 -2.68 -14.06 31.47
N THR A 527 -2.87 -15.27 30.96
CA THR A 527 -3.89 -15.63 29.96
C THR A 527 -5.02 -16.47 30.56
N SER A 528 -5.48 -16.10 31.75
CA SER A 528 -6.58 -16.81 32.45
C SER A 528 -7.92 -16.60 31.75
N ILE A 529 -8.58 -17.70 31.36
CA ILE A 529 -9.95 -17.68 30.81
C ILE A 529 -11.04 -17.55 31.89
N ILE A 530 -10.68 -17.68 33.18
CA ILE A 530 -11.60 -17.53 34.33
C ILE A 530 -11.70 -16.06 34.75
N ASP A 531 -10.64 -15.27 34.52
CA ASP A 531 -10.63 -13.84 34.80
C ASP A 531 -11.39 -13.07 33.73
N THR A 532 -12.56 -12.55 34.08
CA THR A 532 -13.42 -11.79 33.12
C THR A 532 -12.88 -10.42 32.76
N GLU A 533 -11.85 -9.94 33.44
CA GLU A 533 -11.16 -8.68 33.07
C GLU A 533 -9.95 -8.94 32.15
N ASN A 534 -9.61 -10.19 31.87
CA ASN A 534 -8.52 -10.57 30.98
C ASN A 534 -8.87 -10.32 29.52
N PHE A 535 -7.93 -9.89 28.70
CA PHE A 535 -8.11 -9.64 27.26
C PHE A 535 -8.58 -10.86 26.46
N LEU A 536 -8.32 -12.10 26.94
CA LEU A 536 -8.88 -13.30 26.31
C LEU A 536 -10.42 -13.38 26.40
N ASN A 537 -11.03 -12.65 27.33
CA ASN A 537 -12.47 -12.55 27.47
C ASN A 537 -13.04 -11.23 26.94
N ALA A 538 -12.22 -10.35 26.37
CA ALA A 538 -12.66 -9.09 25.81
C ALA A 538 -13.57 -9.32 24.59
N ASP A 539 -14.63 -8.51 24.47
CA ASP A 539 -15.45 -8.46 23.25
C ASP A 539 -14.79 -7.59 22.15
N ALA A 540 -13.70 -6.87 22.50
CA ALA A 540 -12.92 -6.02 21.64
C ALA A 540 -12.03 -6.85 20.70
N PRO A 541 -12.26 -6.85 19.37
CA PRO A 541 -11.63 -7.81 18.46
C PRO A 541 -10.11 -7.66 18.37
N TYR A 542 -9.57 -6.43 18.36
CA TYR A 542 -8.13 -6.21 18.28
C TYR A 542 -7.41 -6.71 19.55
N TRP A 543 -7.86 -6.27 20.74
CA TRP A 543 -7.21 -6.68 21.98
C TRP A 543 -7.36 -8.17 22.26
N ASN A 544 -8.49 -8.77 21.90
CA ASN A 544 -8.71 -10.20 22.05
C ASN A 544 -7.81 -11.00 21.10
N SER A 545 -7.70 -10.59 19.82
CA SER A 545 -6.81 -11.26 18.85
C SER A 545 -5.35 -11.07 19.19
N LYS A 546 -4.93 -9.87 19.63
CA LYS A 546 -3.55 -9.61 20.07
C LYS A 546 -3.16 -10.47 21.28
N ALA A 547 -4.08 -10.70 22.22
CA ALA A 547 -3.82 -11.46 23.43
C ALA A 547 -3.51 -12.95 23.19
N ILE A 548 -3.93 -13.52 22.05
CA ILE A 548 -3.63 -14.93 21.72
C ILE A 548 -2.26 -15.12 21.03
N TYR A 549 -1.61 -14.06 20.58
CA TYR A 549 -0.31 -14.16 19.92
C TYR A 549 0.79 -14.77 20.83
N PRO A 550 0.98 -14.30 22.08
CA PRO A 550 1.90 -14.94 23.00
C PRO A 550 1.57 -16.40 23.31
N LEU A 551 0.27 -16.77 23.31
CA LEU A 551 -0.15 -18.17 23.47
C LEU A 551 0.32 -19.04 22.30
N ALA A 552 0.20 -18.56 21.08
CA ALA A 552 0.65 -19.29 19.89
C ALA A 552 2.18 -19.50 19.93
N GLN A 553 2.96 -18.49 20.34
CA GLN A 553 4.39 -18.66 20.60
C GLN A 553 4.64 -19.64 21.76
N GLY A 554 3.87 -19.55 22.83
CA GLY A 554 3.94 -20.45 23.99
C GLY A 554 3.73 -21.93 23.65
N VAL A 555 2.84 -22.22 22.67
CA VAL A 555 2.66 -23.59 22.15
C VAL A 555 3.96 -24.12 21.56
N ILE A 556 4.62 -23.35 20.71
CA ILE A 556 5.89 -23.74 20.07
C ILE A 556 6.99 -23.94 21.12
N ILE A 557 7.12 -23.00 22.06
CA ILE A 557 8.13 -23.05 23.12
C ILE A 557 7.91 -24.26 24.03
N ALA A 558 6.66 -24.52 24.45
CA ALA A 558 6.34 -25.67 25.30
C ALA A 558 6.61 -27.00 24.59
N ASP A 559 6.31 -27.11 23.31
CA ASP A 559 6.59 -28.29 22.50
C ASP A 559 8.10 -28.55 22.36
N GLN A 560 8.91 -27.52 22.07
CA GLN A 560 10.35 -27.63 21.98
C GLN A 560 11.02 -28.00 23.31
N LEU A 561 10.41 -27.63 24.45
CA LEU A 561 10.86 -28.02 25.79
C LEU A 561 10.34 -29.41 26.23
N GLY A 562 9.39 -29.97 25.50
CA GLY A 562 8.71 -31.22 25.86
C GLY A 562 7.66 -31.05 26.99
N GLU A 563 7.23 -29.82 27.28
CA GLU A 563 6.24 -29.46 28.30
C GLU A 563 4.81 -29.61 27.74
N THR A 564 4.41 -30.87 27.52
CA THR A 564 3.18 -31.22 26.83
C THR A 564 1.91 -30.75 27.54
N GLU A 565 1.91 -30.66 28.89
CA GLU A 565 0.74 -30.21 29.66
C GLU A 565 0.49 -28.71 29.44
N LEU A 566 1.53 -27.87 29.41
CA LEU A 566 1.43 -26.44 29.13
C LEU A 566 1.07 -26.21 27.67
N ARG A 567 1.68 -26.95 26.73
CA ARG A 567 1.33 -26.88 25.30
C ARG A 567 -0.17 -27.14 25.09
N ASP A 568 -0.68 -28.24 25.65
CA ASP A 568 -2.07 -28.65 25.49
C ASP A 568 -3.03 -27.64 26.18
N GLU A 569 -2.63 -27.03 27.30
CA GLU A 569 -3.35 -25.92 27.91
C GLU A 569 -3.45 -24.72 26.98
N PHE A 570 -2.33 -24.28 26.38
CA PHE A 570 -2.30 -23.14 25.47
C PHE A 570 -3.12 -23.41 24.19
N LEU A 571 -3.03 -24.62 23.63
CA LEU A 571 -3.90 -25.05 22.51
C LEU A 571 -5.38 -24.93 22.90
N GLY A 572 -5.76 -25.34 24.11
CA GLY A 572 -7.12 -25.21 24.63
C GLY A 572 -7.57 -23.74 24.74
N LYS A 573 -6.69 -22.83 25.16
CA LYS A 573 -6.99 -21.39 25.25
C LYS A 573 -7.09 -20.73 23.87
N LEU A 574 -6.24 -21.12 22.92
CA LEU A 574 -6.36 -20.68 21.52
C LEU A 574 -7.70 -21.12 20.94
N MET A 575 -8.08 -22.40 21.12
CA MET A 575 -9.38 -22.89 20.66
C MET A 575 -10.53 -22.14 21.29
N TYR A 576 -10.48 -21.84 22.60
CA TYR A 576 -11.52 -21.09 23.31
C TYR A 576 -11.80 -19.73 22.65
N VAL A 577 -10.76 -18.99 22.25
CA VAL A 577 -10.92 -17.67 21.62
C VAL A 577 -11.31 -17.82 20.14
N LEU A 578 -10.65 -18.69 19.40
CA LEU A 578 -10.87 -18.84 17.95
C LEU A 578 -12.27 -19.41 17.67
N GLU A 579 -12.72 -20.41 18.43
CA GLU A 579 -14.06 -21.01 18.26
C GLU A 579 -15.16 -19.97 18.54
N ASP A 580 -14.97 -19.10 19.54
CA ASP A 580 -15.93 -18.04 19.89
C ASP A 580 -16.08 -17.02 18.73
N TRP A 581 -15.00 -16.55 18.13
CA TRP A 581 -15.06 -15.68 16.95
C TRP A 581 -15.55 -16.37 15.67
N TYR A 582 -15.22 -17.66 15.52
CA TYR A 582 -15.55 -18.42 14.31
C TYR A 582 -16.94 -19.05 14.31
N THR A 583 -17.72 -18.88 15.40
CA THR A 583 -19.02 -19.54 15.51
C THR A 583 -20.10 -18.57 16.00
N TYR A 584 -20.98 -18.13 15.12
CA TYR A 584 -22.17 -17.39 15.54
C TYR A 584 -23.17 -18.32 16.17
N THR A 585 -23.54 -18.10 17.44
CA THR A 585 -24.39 -19.01 18.22
C THR A 585 -25.85 -18.56 18.34
N SER A 586 -26.11 -17.25 18.51
CA SER A 586 -27.47 -16.75 18.72
C SER A 586 -27.57 -15.22 18.57
N SER A 587 -28.79 -14.67 18.64
CA SER A 587 -29.02 -13.22 18.61
C SER A 587 -28.50 -12.45 19.82
N THR A 588 -28.00 -13.12 20.85
CA THR A 588 -27.35 -12.53 22.02
C THR A 588 -25.85 -12.71 22.01
N ASP A 589 -25.31 -13.27 20.95
CA ASP A 589 -23.90 -13.44 20.75
C ASP A 589 -23.22 -12.08 20.59
N THR A 590 -22.09 -11.88 21.25
CA THR A 590 -21.29 -10.65 21.23
C THR A 590 -20.03 -10.77 20.38
N LYS A 591 -19.58 -11.99 20.07
CA LYS A 591 -18.38 -12.26 19.27
C LYS A 591 -18.72 -13.09 18.05
N PHE A 592 -18.77 -12.45 16.90
CA PHE A 592 -18.99 -13.13 15.63
C PHE A 592 -18.48 -12.31 14.45
N LEU A 593 -18.26 -12.97 13.34
CA LEU A 593 -17.91 -12.35 12.07
C LEU A 593 -19.16 -12.01 11.26
N TYR A 594 -19.11 -10.86 10.57
CA TYR A 594 -20.17 -10.40 9.69
C TYR A 594 -19.63 -10.12 8.29
N TYR A 595 -20.20 -10.78 7.27
CA TYR A 595 -19.91 -10.49 5.87
C TYR A 595 -20.89 -9.44 5.33
N ASN A 596 -20.35 -8.33 4.84
CA ASN A 596 -21.10 -7.24 4.22
C ASN A 596 -21.14 -7.41 2.70
N GLU A 597 -22.29 -7.84 2.18
CA GLU A 597 -22.48 -8.08 0.75
C GLU A 597 -22.30 -6.83 -0.13
N LYS A 598 -22.44 -5.62 0.40
CA LYS A 598 -22.28 -4.37 -0.37
C LYS A 598 -20.82 -4.00 -0.60
N TRP A 599 -19.96 -4.36 0.33
CA TRP A 599 -18.54 -4.12 0.22
C TRP A 599 -17.75 -5.36 -0.20
N GLY A 600 -18.30 -6.56 0.04
CA GLY A 600 -17.53 -7.80 -0.07
C GLY A 600 -16.42 -7.85 0.98
N SER A 601 -16.76 -7.54 2.22
CA SER A 601 -15.81 -7.41 3.33
C SER A 601 -16.34 -8.10 4.58
N VAL A 602 -15.45 -8.67 5.37
CA VAL A 602 -15.73 -9.33 6.65
C VAL A 602 -15.20 -8.46 7.78
N TYR A 603 -15.99 -8.27 8.81
CA TYR A 603 -15.63 -7.54 10.02
C TYR A 603 -16.32 -8.11 11.25
N TYR A 604 -16.02 -7.56 12.40
CA TYR A 604 -16.44 -8.07 13.70
C TYR A 604 -17.76 -7.45 14.17
N SER A 605 -18.40 -8.12 15.13
CA SER A 605 -19.61 -7.61 15.79
C SER A 605 -19.39 -6.33 16.59
N ASP A 606 -18.20 -6.09 17.12
CA ASP A 606 -17.78 -4.86 17.78
C ASP A 606 -17.03 -3.93 16.82
N ASP A 607 -17.13 -2.62 17.04
CA ASP A 607 -16.55 -1.58 16.18
C ASP A 607 -15.26 -0.98 16.76
N GLU A 608 -14.45 -1.81 17.42
CA GLU A 608 -13.19 -1.37 17.97
C GLU A 608 -12.29 -0.78 16.88
N PHE A 609 -11.73 0.39 17.12
CA PHE A 609 -10.90 1.17 16.17
C PHE A 609 -11.53 1.40 14.79
N GLY A 610 -12.87 1.25 14.66
CA GLY A 610 -13.59 1.43 13.40
C GLY A 610 -13.52 0.22 12.48
N THR A 611 -13.25 -0.97 13.02
CA THR A 611 -13.18 -2.21 12.21
C THR A 611 -14.45 -2.47 11.43
N ALA A 612 -15.64 -2.18 12.00
CA ALA A 612 -16.92 -2.32 11.33
C ALA A 612 -17.37 -1.06 10.58
N SER A 613 -17.33 0.12 11.22
CA SER A 613 -17.86 1.36 10.64
C SER A 613 -16.97 1.99 9.58
N ALA A 614 -15.67 1.77 9.66
CA ALA A 614 -14.65 2.35 8.78
C ALA A 614 -13.85 1.31 7.99
N LEU A 615 -14.07 0.00 8.18
CA LEU A 615 -13.28 -1.09 7.60
C LEU A 615 -11.78 -0.87 7.88
N SER A 616 -11.47 -0.47 9.13
CA SER A 616 -10.09 -0.16 9.55
C SER A 616 -9.40 -1.36 10.17
N ASP A 617 -8.07 -1.42 10.03
CA ASP A 617 -7.15 -2.31 10.74
C ASP A 617 -7.41 -3.80 10.55
N HIS A 618 -8.10 -4.19 9.46
CA HIS A 618 -8.47 -5.58 9.22
C HIS A 618 -7.24 -6.49 9.12
N SER A 619 -6.19 -6.09 8.38
CA SER A 619 -4.97 -6.89 8.28
C SER A 619 -4.32 -7.13 9.66
N PHE A 620 -4.34 -6.14 10.55
CA PHE A 620 -3.77 -6.27 11.89
C PHE A 620 -4.57 -7.28 12.73
N THR A 621 -5.88 -7.04 12.88
CA THR A 621 -6.75 -7.86 13.71
C THR A 621 -6.89 -9.28 13.17
N HIS A 622 -7.13 -9.44 11.86
CA HIS A 622 -7.21 -10.76 11.21
C HIS A 622 -5.85 -11.49 11.28
N GLY A 623 -4.74 -10.77 11.09
CA GLY A 623 -3.40 -11.34 11.09
C GLY A 623 -3.05 -12.09 12.38
N TYR A 624 -3.46 -11.60 13.53
CA TYR A 624 -3.27 -12.29 14.80
C TYR A 624 -4.07 -13.60 14.89
N LEU A 625 -5.35 -13.59 14.49
CA LEU A 625 -6.20 -14.79 14.48
C LEU A 625 -5.67 -15.83 13.50
N ILE A 626 -5.21 -15.41 12.33
CA ILE A 626 -4.69 -16.28 11.27
C ILE A 626 -3.36 -16.90 11.69
N TYR A 627 -2.44 -16.11 12.26
CA TYR A 627 -1.17 -16.62 12.79
C TYR A 627 -1.40 -17.70 13.84
N ALA A 628 -2.29 -17.43 14.83
CA ALA A 628 -2.64 -18.39 15.85
C ALA A 628 -3.28 -19.65 15.27
N SER A 629 -4.15 -19.52 14.25
CA SER A 629 -4.76 -20.64 13.54
C SER A 629 -3.74 -21.49 12.80
N ALA A 630 -2.73 -20.87 12.18
CA ALA A 630 -1.66 -21.58 11.49
C ALA A 630 -0.79 -22.40 12.46
N VAL A 631 -0.44 -21.85 13.61
CA VAL A 631 0.27 -22.60 14.66
C VAL A 631 -0.58 -23.74 15.18
N LEU A 632 -1.85 -23.49 15.49
CA LEU A 632 -2.77 -24.49 16.04
C LEU A 632 -2.98 -25.67 15.08
N SER A 633 -3.02 -25.44 13.76
CA SER A 633 -3.24 -26.46 12.73
C SER A 633 -2.18 -27.56 12.74
N MET A 634 -0.93 -27.24 13.10
CA MET A 634 0.16 -28.22 13.22
C MET A 634 -0.09 -29.26 14.32
N TYR A 635 -0.71 -28.85 15.43
CA TYR A 635 -0.94 -29.69 16.61
C TYR A 635 -2.33 -30.28 16.66
N MET A 636 -3.29 -29.66 15.99
CA MET A 636 -4.71 -30.05 15.93
C MET A 636 -5.19 -30.19 14.46
N PRO A 637 -4.81 -31.26 13.74
CA PRO A 637 -5.13 -31.38 12.30
C PRO A 637 -6.62 -31.27 11.97
N ASP A 638 -7.51 -31.71 12.89
CA ASP A 638 -8.96 -31.58 12.72
C ASP A 638 -9.43 -30.12 12.67
N PHE A 639 -8.63 -29.17 13.18
CA PHE A 639 -8.97 -27.75 13.15
C PHE A 639 -9.12 -27.23 11.72
N VAL A 640 -8.24 -27.63 10.81
CA VAL A 640 -8.33 -27.24 9.39
C VAL A 640 -9.65 -27.72 8.78
N THR A 641 -10.04 -28.96 9.06
CA THR A 641 -11.31 -29.52 8.57
C THR A 641 -12.53 -28.83 9.18
N ASN A 642 -12.44 -28.43 10.46
CA ASN A 642 -13.57 -27.91 11.23
C ASN A 642 -13.77 -26.40 11.03
N TYR A 643 -12.71 -25.62 10.96
CA TYR A 643 -12.71 -24.16 10.97
C TYR A 643 -11.88 -23.52 9.85
N GLY A 644 -11.22 -24.31 9.01
CA GLY A 644 -10.34 -23.78 7.95
C GLY A 644 -11.05 -22.79 7.04
N ASP A 645 -12.30 -23.08 6.63
CA ASP A 645 -13.10 -22.16 5.82
C ASP A 645 -13.39 -20.82 6.52
N MET A 646 -13.38 -20.76 7.87
CA MET A 646 -13.53 -19.51 8.63
C MET A 646 -12.22 -18.70 8.63
N VAL A 647 -11.08 -19.38 8.71
CA VAL A 647 -9.76 -18.71 8.54
C VAL A 647 -9.63 -18.17 7.12
N ASP A 648 -10.03 -18.96 6.15
CA ASP A 648 -10.07 -18.57 4.73
C ASP A 648 -11.00 -17.37 4.48
N LEU A 649 -12.12 -17.28 5.20
CA LEU A 649 -13.02 -16.13 5.14
C LEU A 649 -12.33 -14.83 5.58
N LEU A 650 -11.50 -14.87 6.64
CA LEU A 650 -10.71 -13.72 7.10
C LEU A 650 -9.60 -13.36 6.11
N LEU A 651 -8.89 -14.36 5.58
CA LEU A 651 -7.87 -14.14 4.54
C LEU A 651 -8.45 -13.54 3.27
N ASN A 652 -9.64 -14.00 2.86
CA ASN A 652 -10.33 -13.46 1.69
C ASN A 652 -10.70 -11.99 1.85
N ASP A 653 -10.84 -11.48 3.06
CA ASP A 653 -11.15 -10.08 3.27
C ASP A 653 -10.01 -9.15 2.85
N TYR A 654 -8.75 -9.46 3.17
CA TYR A 654 -7.64 -8.55 2.92
C TYR A 654 -6.54 -9.11 1.99
N MET A 655 -6.43 -10.42 1.85
CA MET A 655 -5.37 -11.12 1.09
C MET A 655 -5.96 -12.02 -0.02
N TYR A 656 -7.09 -11.64 -0.60
CA TYR A 656 -7.73 -12.46 -1.64
C TYR A 656 -6.92 -12.43 -2.94
N PRO A 657 -6.46 -13.60 -3.48
CA PRO A 657 -5.53 -13.62 -4.60
C PRO A 657 -6.20 -13.54 -5.98
N VAL A 658 -7.54 -13.44 -6.05
CA VAL A 658 -8.29 -13.45 -7.31
C VAL A 658 -8.81 -12.06 -7.65
N LYS A 659 -8.54 -11.59 -8.87
CA LYS A 659 -9.06 -10.34 -9.40
C LYS A 659 -10.51 -10.50 -9.89
N ASP A 660 -11.28 -9.41 -9.90
CA ASP A 660 -12.63 -9.28 -10.44
C ASP A 660 -13.68 -10.27 -9.87
N ASP A 661 -13.50 -10.75 -8.65
CA ASP A 661 -14.45 -11.65 -8.00
C ASP A 661 -15.66 -10.88 -7.43
N ALA A 662 -16.83 -11.54 -7.42
CA ALA A 662 -18.06 -10.96 -6.93
C ALA A 662 -18.15 -10.89 -5.40
N THR A 663 -17.37 -11.67 -4.68
CA THR A 663 -17.45 -11.84 -3.22
C THR A 663 -16.40 -11.05 -2.47
N PHE A 664 -15.14 -11.09 -2.91
CA PHE A 664 -14.02 -10.42 -2.25
C PHE A 664 -13.19 -9.61 -3.24
N HIS A 665 -12.65 -8.51 -2.76
CA HIS A 665 -11.74 -7.68 -3.57
C HIS A 665 -10.32 -8.21 -3.48
N TYR A 666 -9.61 -8.22 -4.63
CA TYR A 666 -8.21 -8.59 -4.74
C TYR A 666 -7.35 -7.75 -3.79
N LEU A 667 -6.57 -8.39 -2.91
CA LEU A 667 -5.62 -7.78 -1.97
C LEU A 667 -6.12 -6.47 -1.34
N ARG A 668 -7.35 -6.45 -0.83
CA ARG A 668 -8.12 -5.25 -0.41
C ARG A 668 -7.32 -4.17 0.33
N SER A 669 -6.52 -4.55 1.31
CA SER A 669 -5.78 -3.58 2.14
C SER A 669 -4.46 -3.13 1.54
N PHE A 670 -3.97 -3.80 0.50
CA PHE A 670 -2.66 -3.58 -0.08
C PHE A 670 -2.74 -2.70 -1.32
N ASP A 671 -1.86 -1.71 -1.41
CA ASP A 671 -1.68 -0.85 -2.57
C ASP A 671 -0.44 -1.31 -3.36
N PRO A 672 -0.61 -2.03 -4.46
CA PRO A 672 0.51 -2.62 -5.21
C PRO A 672 1.48 -1.59 -5.79
N TRP A 673 1.02 -0.37 -6.07
CA TRP A 673 1.88 0.71 -6.57
C TRP A 673 2.69 1.36 -5.44
N ALA A 674 2.05 1.63 -4.29
CA ALA A 674 2.73 2.18 -3.12
C ALA A 674 3.64 1.14 -2.43
N GLY A 675 3.40 -0.14 -2.68
CA GLY A 675 4.15 -1.27 -2.14
C GLY A 675 3.84 -1.58 -0.68
N HIS A 676 2.75 -1.04 -0.11
CA HIS A 676 2.37 -1.28 1.28
C HIS A 676 0.87 -1.20 1.50
N SER A 677 0.43 -1.72 2.63
CA SER A 677 -0.97 -1.71 3.05
C SER A 677 -1.42 -0.33 3.52
N TRP A 678 -2.75 -0.11 3.49
CA TRP A 678 -3.43 1.04 4.09
C TRP A 678 -4.40 0.58 5.18
N ALA A 679 -4.37 1.25 6.33
CA ALA A 679 -5.16 0.84 7.50
C ALA A 679 -6.64 1.21 7.41
N HIS A 680 -6.99 2.42 6.93
CA HIS A 680 -8.36 2.93 6.97
C HIS A 680 -9.13 2.62 5.69
N GLY A 681 -10.35 2.08 5.81
CA GLY A 681 -11.15 1.61 4.66
C GLY A 681 -11.44 2.68 3.60
N PHE A 682 -11.59 3.93 4.00
CA PHE A 682 -12.02 4.98 3.07
C PHE A 682 -10.98 6.08 2.83
N GLY A 683 -9.92 6.15 3.60
CA GLY A 683 -8.91 7.19 3.44
C GLY A 683 -9.47 8.63 3.53
N THR A 684 -10.46 8.87 4.41
CA THR A 684 -11.18 10.14 4.49
C THR A 684 -10.41 11.19 5.32
N PHE A 685 -9.14 11.37 5.01
CA PHE A 685 -8.26 12.34 5.66
C PHE A 685 -7.67 13.32 4.65
N ALA A 686 -7.31 14.51 5.10
CA ALA A 686 -6.77 15.57 4.25
C ALA A 686 -5.46 15.14 3.54
N GLU A 687 -4.65 14.34 4.23
CA GLU A 687 -3.35 13.84 3.75
C GLU A 687 -3.44 12.44 3.10
N GLY A 688 -4.65 12.00 2.73
CA GLY A 688 -4.91 10.67 2.17
C GLY A 688 -4.97 9.57 3.23
N ASN A 689 -4.94 8.31 2.80
CA ASN A 689 -4.96 7.16 3.70
C ASN A 689 -3.64 7.04 4.49
N ASN A 690 -3.60 6.18 5.50
CA ASN A 690 -2.44 6.03 6.39
C ASN A 690 -2.16 4.57 6.76
N LEU A 691 -0.94 4.34 7.24
CA LEU A 691 -0.53 3.12 7.91
C LEU A 691 0.40 3.49 9.07
N GLU A 692 0.05 3.06 10.28
CA GLU A 692 0.82 3.28 11.50
C GLU A 692 1.77 2.11 11.77
N SER A 693 1.22 0.91 11.98
CA SER A 693 1.96 -0.28 12.39
C SER A 693 2.42 -1.10 11.18
N SER A 694 3.63 -0.82 10.72
CA SER A 694 4.22 -1.56 9.59
C SER A 694 4.46 -3.03 9.93
N SER A 695 4.88 -3.36 11.15
CA SER A 695 5.17 -4.73 11.56
C SER A 695 3.91 -5.58 11.80
N GLU A 696 2.76 -5.00 12.17
CA GLU A 696 1.49 -5.74 12.20
C GLU A 696 1.00 -6.09 10.79
N ALA A 697 1.24 -5.21 9.82
CA ALA A 697 1.01 -5.54 8.41
C ALA A 697 1.92 -6.71 7.98
N MET A 698 3.20 -6.70 8.33
CA MET A 698 4.12 -7.81 8.07
C MET A 698 3.68 -9.11 8.75
N ASN A 699 3.21 -9.05 10.02
CA ASN A 699 2.66 -10.20 10.72
C ASN A 699 1.45 -10.80 10.00
N SER A 700 0.61 -9.97 9.37
CA SER A 700 -0.56 -10.45 8.62
C SER A 700 -0.16 -11.28 7.39
N TRP A 701 0.88 -10.85 6.64
CA TRP A 701 1.44 -11.62 5.54
C TRP A 701 2.11 -12.91 6.03
N ALA A 702 2.88 -12.82 7.13
CA ALA A 702 3.50 -13.99 7.73
C ALA A 702 2.48 -15.03 8.18
N GLY A 703 1.41 -14.62 8.87
CA GLY A 703 0.32 -15.49 9.28
C GLY A 703 -0.38 -16.15 8.09
N GLY A 704 -0.67 -15.39 7.02
CA GLY A 704 -1.26 -15.91 5.78
C GLY A 704 -0.36 -16.91 5.07
N TYR A 705 0.94 -16.66 5.01
CA TYR A 705 1.92 -17.59 4.46
C TYR A 705 1.97 -18.92 5.23
N LEU A 706 2.07 -18.84 6.57
CA LEU A 706 2.09 -20.04 7.43
C LEU A 706 0.80 -20.85 7.32
N TRP A 707 -0.36 -20.19 7.22
CA TRP A 707 -1.63 -20.87 6.99
C TRP A 707 -1.70 -21.55 5.62
N ALA A 708 -1.21 -20.88 4.57
CA ALA A 708 -1.17 -21.43 3.23
C ALA A 708 -0.30 -22.69 3.14
N LEU A 709 0.86 -22.73 3.83
CA LEU A 709 1.70 -23.92 3.95
C LEU A 709 0.98 -25.07 4.66
N ALA A 710 0.29 -24.79 5.77
CA ALA A 710 -0.43 -25.80 6.54
C ALA A 710 -1.59 -26.42 5.76
N THR A 711 -2.20 -25.67 4.84
CA THR A 711 -3.33 -26.10 4.02
C THR A 711 -2.94 -26.55 2.61
N GLY A 712 -1.72 -26.22 2.15
CA GLY A 712 -1.25 -26.46 0.79
C GLY A 712 -1.91 -25.56 -0.26
N ASP A 713 -2.38 -24.37 0.14
CA ASP A 713 -2.98 -23.38 -0.78
C ASP A 713 -1.88 -22.53 -1.44
N VAL A 714 -1.45 -22.97 -2.62
CA VAL A 714 -0.36 -22.35 -3.39
C VAL A 714 -0.71 -20.91 -3.79
N ALA A 715 -1.94 -20.63 -4.19
CA ALA A 715 -2.30 -19.29 -4.64
C ALA A 715 -2.23 -18.26 -3.50
N ARG A 716 -2.63 -18.65 -2.27
CA ARG A 716 -2.47 -17.80 -1.08
C ARG A 716 -1.03 -17.70 -0.63
N MET A 717 -0.26 -18.78 -0.76
CA MET A 717 1.16 -18.76 -0.45
C MET A 717 1.88 -17.73 -1.32
N ASP A 718 1.67 -17.77 -2.63
CA ASP A 718 2.26 -16.82 -3.57
C ASP A 718 1.84 -15.37 -3.30
N ALA A 719 0.55 -15.14 -2.99
CA ALA A 719 0.05 -13.82 -2.60
C ALA A 719 0.70 -13.31 -1.30
N ALA A 720 0.87 -14.18 -0.31
CA ALA A 720 1.51 -13.84 0.96
C ALA A 720 3.01 -13.52 0.77
N ILE A 721 3.72 -14.31 -0.05
CA ILE A 721 5.13 -14.06 -0.41
C ILE A 721 5.24 -12.70 -1.11
N TYR A 722 4.41 -12.45 -2.13
CA TYR A 722 4.38 -11.18 -2.87
C TYR A 722 4.15 -9.99 -1.94
N GLY A 723 3.10 -10.03 -1.12
CA GLY A 723 2.78 -8.95 -0.18
C GLY A 723 3.91 -8.74 0.84
N PHE A 724 4.45 -9.82 1.40
CA PHE A 724 5.52 -9.75 2.41
C PHE A 724 6.79 -9.07 1.87
N VAL A 725 7.33 -9.52 0.72
CA VAL A 725 8.58 -8.94 0.22
C VAL A 725 8.41 -7.51 -0.29
N THR A 726 7.25 -7.21 -0.89
CA THR A 726 6.98 -5.87 -1.41
C THR A 726 6.75 -4.87 -0.28
N GLU A 727 5.98 -5.24 0.75
CA GLU A 727 5.75 -4.38 1.92
C GLU A 727 7.04 -4.21 2.74
N LEU A 728 7.85 -5.25 2.90
CA LEU A 728 9.17 -5.15 3.54
C LEU A 728 10.09 -4.16 2.81
N SER A 729 10.13 -4.23 1.46
CA SER A 729 10.90 -3.27 0.65
C SER A 729 10.42 -1.83 0.87
N ALA A 730 9.10 -1.59 0.84
CA ALA A 730 8.52 -0.28 1.11
C ALA A 730 8.77 0.20 2.56
N ILE A 731 8.74 -0.69 3.54
CA ILE A 731 9.05 -0.37 4.95
C ILE A 731 10.49 0.10 5.09
N LYS A 732 11.44 -0.61 4.51
CA LYS A 732 12.86 -0.21 4.51
C LYS A 732 13.07 1.16 3.88
N GLU A 733 12.35 1.46 2.79
CA GLU A 733 12.42 2.74 2.09
C GLU A 733 11.75 3.89 2.85
N TYR A 734 10.52 3.71 3.34
CA TYR A 734 9.69 4.85 3.80
C TYR A 734 9.60 4.98 5.31
N TRP A 735 9.62 3.88 6.10
CA TRP A 735 9.59 3.94 7.56
C TRP A 735 10.95 4.15 8.20
N PHE A 736 12.02 3.68 7.52
CA PHE A 736 13.37 3.68 8.09
C PHE A 736 14.42 4.32 7.19
N ASP A 737 14.11 4.66 5.93
CA ASP A 737 15.02 5.31 4.98
C ASP A 737 16.41 4.63 4.96
N TYR A 738 16.43 3.32 4.59
CA TYR A 738 17.64 2.49 4.70
C TYR A 738 18.83 3.01 3.88
N ASP A 739 18.55 3.64 2.73
CA ASP A 739 19.58 4.23 1.88
C ASP A 739 19.89 5.70 2.22
N GLU A 740 19.19 6.29 3.19
CA GLU A 740 19.34 7.69 3.65
C GLU A 740 19.18 8.73 2.52
N ASP A 741 18.32 8.47 1.56
CA ASP A 741 18.11 9.30 0.36
C ASP A 741 16.66 9.78 0.14
N ASN A 742 15.70 9.37 0.97
CA ASN A 742 14.28 9.70 0.82
C ASN A 742 13.81 10.87 1.68
N TRP A 743 14.46 11.12 2.81
CA TRP A 743 14.01 12.13 3.77
C TRP A 743 14.81 13.44 3.66
N ASP A 744 14.16 14.57 4.02
CA ASP A 744 14.85 15.86 4.21
C ASP A 744 15.84 15.75 5.39
N ASP A 745 17.05 16.32 5.24
CA ASP A 745 18.09 16.34 6.27
C ASP A 745 17.59 16.79 7.64
N LYS A 746 16.55 17.67 7.69
CA LYS A 746 15.98 18.16 8.96
C LYS A 746 15.17 17.10 9.68
N TYR A 747 14.56 16.17 8.92
CA TYR A 747 13.85 15.03 9.48
C TYR A 747 14.84 13.93 9.91
N SER A 748 15.73 13.52 9.03
CA SER A 748 16.73 12.47 9.31
C SER A 748 17.71 12.85 10.42
N ASN A 749 18.07 14.13 10.57
CA ASN A 749 18.85 14.61 11.71
C ASN A 749 18.10 14.61 13.05
N TYR A 750 16.78 14.47 13.06
CA TYR A 750 15.97 14.43 14.28
C TYR A 750 15.62 13.02 14.71
N THR A 751 15.31 12.14 13.79
CA THR A 751 14.88 10.76 14.03
C THR A 751 15.29 9.84 12.90
N ALA A 752 15.29 8.54 13.15
CA ALA A 752 15.59 7.50 12.16
C ALA A 752 14.38 6.60 11.88
N VAL A 753 13.16 7.06 12.22
CA VAL A 753 11.92 6.33 11.96
C VAL A 753 10.78 7.26 11.60
N ALA A 754 9.92 6.87 10.68
CA ALA A 754 8.58 7.43 10.51
C ALA A 754 7.61 6.60 11.37
N GLY A 755 6.86 7.25 12.25
CA GLY A 755 5.88 6.58 13.10
C GLY A 755 4.61 6.23 12.36
N MET A 756 4.23 7.05 11.36
CA MET A 756 3.02 6.86 10.56
C MET A 756 3.23 7.43 9.15
N ILE A 757 2.96 6.63 8.14
CA ILE A 757 3.01 7.02 6.74
C ILE A 757 1.60 7.35 6.23
N TRP A 758 1.48 8.44 5.47
CA TRP A 758 0.25 8.90 4.82
C TRP A 758 0.46 9.05 3.31
N GLY A 759 -0.60 9.28 2.59
CA GLY A 759 -0.49 9.61 1.17
C GLY A 759 0.40 10.83 0.88
N GLY A 760 0.28 11.89 1.69
CA GLY A 760 0.96 13.17 1.49
C GLY A 760 1.88 13.64 2.62
N LYS A 761 2.16 12.81 3.61
CA LYS A 761 3.11 13.12 4.69
C LYS A 761 3.61 11.87 5.37
N PHE A 762 4.58 12.03 6.26
CA PHE A 762 4.88 11.08 7.32
C PHE A 762 5.17 11.81 8.64
N ASP A 763 4.75 11.16 9.74
CA ASP A 763 4.77 11.73 11.08
C ASP A 763 5.73 10.95 11.99
N TYR A 764 6.48 11.66 12.83
CA TYR A 764 7.11 11.10 14.02
C TYR A 764 6.11 11.18 15.18
N ALA A 765 5.06 10.38 15.08
CA ALA A 765 3.97 10.25 16.05
C ALA A 765 3.17 8.97 15.79
N THR A 766 2.38 8.55 16.78
CA THR A 766 1.35 7.52 16.68
C THR A 766 -0.03 8.14 16.88
N TRP A 767 -1.10 7.38 16.61
CA TRP A 767 -2.46 7.82 16.92
C TRP A 767 -2.69 8.09 18.42
N PHE A 768 -1.94 7.39 19.29
CA PHE A 768 -2.12 7.45 20.74
C PHE A 768 -1.01 8.20 21.48
N GLY A 769 0.01 8.72 20.81
CA GLY A 769 1.05 9.51 21.47
C GLY A 769 2.26 9.86 20.63
N ALA A 770 3.23 10.51 21.26
CA ALA A 770 4.50 10.92 20.66
C ALA A 770 5.70 10.51 21.52
N ASN A 771 5.51 9.50 22.38
CA ASN A 771 6.64 8.90 23.12
C ASN A 771 7.52 8.12 22.13
N PRO A 772 8.84 8.34 22.09
CA PRO A 772 9.75 7.58 21.23
C PRO A 772 9.57 6.07 21.34
N THR A 773 9.37 5.51 22.53
CA THR A 773 9.14 4.06 22.70
C THR A 773 7.92 3.58 21.90
N PHE A 774 6.83 4.35 21.89
CA PHE A 774 5.65 3.98 21.12
C PHE A 774 5.88 4.13 19.61
N ILE A 775 6.57 5.20 19.19
CA ILE A 775 6.81 5.49 17.78
C ILE A 775 7.72 4.43 17.13
N TYR A 776 8.76 4.01 17.81
CA TYR A 776 9.66 2.95 17.35
C TYR A 776 9.04 1.57 17.56
N GLY A 777 8.50 1.31 18.76
CA GLY A 777 7.96 0.00 19.13
C GLY A 777 6.76 -0.44 18.32
N ILE A 778 5.91 0.50 17.82
CA ILE A 778 4.78 0.17 16.95
C ILE A 778 5.25 -0.40 15.60
N GLN A 779 6.49 -0.16 15.20
CA GLN A 779 7.10 -0.73 14.00
C GLN A 779 7.76 -2.08 14.26
N TRP A 780 7.72 -2.60 15.49
CA TRP A 780 8.41 -3.81 15.93
C TRP A 780 7.51 -4.79 16.71
N LEU A 781 6.19 -4.56 16.73
CA LEU A 781 5.21 -5.48 17.33
C LEU A 781 4.33 -6.15 16.24
N PRO A 782 3.85 -7.38 16.53
CA PRO A 782 4.28 -8.25 17.64
C PRO A 782 5.71 -8.76 17.43
N THR A 783 6.39 -9.11 18.54
CA THR A 783 7.72 -9.70 18.44
C THR A 783 7.64 -11.11 17.88
N GLY A 784 8.41 -11.40 16.84
CA GLY A 784 8.41 -12.68 16.17
C GLY A 784 9.60 -12.85 15.23
N GLU A 785 9.78 -14.07 14.73
CA GLU A 785 10.91 -14.41 13.86
C GLU A 785 10.90 -13.58 12.57
N PHE A 786 9.76 -13.26 12.01
CA PHE A 786 9.62 -12.46 10.78
C PHE A 786 10.34 -11.10 10.85
N LEU A 787 10.53 -10.52 12.04
CA LEU A 787 11.29 -9.27 12.25
C LEU A 787 12.76 -9.40 11.85
N THR A 788 13.32 -10.60 11.85
CA THR A 788 14.71 -10.83 11.41
C THR A 788 14.94 -10.46 9.96
N ASN A 789 13.88 -10.37 9.13
CA ASN A 789 13.92 -9.87 7.76
C ASN A 789 14.21 -8.36 7.63
N TYR A 790 14.19 -7.61 8.75
CA TYR A 790 14.55 -6.18 8.75
C TYR A 790 16.06 -5.96 8.58
N ALA A 791 16.90 -6.98 8.81
CA ALA A 791 18.35 -6.92 8.59
C ALA A 791 18.86 -8.25 8.01
N LEU A 792 19.18 -8.26 6.72
CA LEU A 792 19.58 -9.45 5.97
C LEU A 792 21.01 -9.38 5.45
N ASN A 793 21.65 -8.22 5.52
CA ASN A 793 23.03 -7.99 5.08
C ASN A 793 23.71 -6.91 5.94
N ASP A 794 25.02 -6.76 5.81
CA ASP A 794 25.80 -5.85 6.64
C ASP A 794 25.33 -4.39 6.59
N GLN A 795 24.90 -3.89 5.42
CA GLN A 795 24.40 -2.51 5.29
C GLN A 795 23.08 -2.33 6.04
N GLU A 796 22.18 -3.28 5.95
CA GLU A 796 20.91 -3.26 6.66
C GLU A 796 21.09 -3.38 8.18
N TYR A 797 22.03 -4.22 8.62
CA TYR A 797 22.44 -4.30 10.06
C TYR A 797 22.99 -2.96 10.55
N GLU A 798 23.87 -2.30 9.78
CA GLU A 798 24.43 -1.00 10.14
C GLU A 798 23.32 0.07 10.24
N ARG A 799 22.39 0.07 9.28
CA ARG A 799 21.27 1.01 9.30
C ARG A 799 20.32 0.76 10.47
N LEU A 800 19.89 -0.47 10.69
CA LEU A 800 18.99 -0.81 11.80
C LEU A 800 19.65 -0.52 13.16
N THR A 801 20.97 -0.70 13.29
CA THR A 801 21.76 -0.27 14.47
C THR A 801 21.65 1.24 14.67
N THR A 802 21.81 2.03 13.59
CA THR A 802 21.64 3.48 13.65
C THR A 802 20.22 3.88 14.08
N VAL A 803 19.20 3.17 13.61
CA VAL A 803 17.80 3.35 14.01
C VAL A 803 17.63 3.11 15.52
N PHE A 804 18.13 1.99 16.02
CA PHE A 804 18.02 1.63 17.43
C PHE A 804 18.82 2.57 18.34
N ASP A 805 20.06 2.95 17.96
CA ASP A 805 20.87 3.94 18.67
C ASP A 805 20.18 5.31 18.73
N THR A 806 19.50 5.72 17.66
CA THR A 806 18.73 6.97 17.64
C THR A 806 17.58 6.92 18.62
N TYR A 807 16.87 5.79 18.72
CA TYR A 807 15.88 5.56 19.77
C TYR A 807 16.49 5.67 21.17
N LEU A 808 17.57 4.93 21.47
CA LEU A 808 18.23 4.97 22.77
C LEU A 808 18.66 6.41 23.13
N ASN A 809 19.23 7.15 22.17
CA ASN A 809 19.61 8.54 22.39
C ASN A 809 18.41 9.43 22.73
N ALA A 810 17.27 9.25 22.05
CA ALA A 810 16.02 9.97 22.35
C ALA A 810 15.47 9.68 23.75
N LYS A 811 15.77 8.49 24.29
CA LYS A 811 15.40 8.03 25.63
C LYS A 811 16.47 8.26 26.70
N GLY A 812 17.60 8.90 26.35
CA GLY A 812 18.71 9.13 27.26
C GLY A 812 19.52 7.88 27.60
N GLY A 813 19.55 6.90 26.71
CA GLY A 813 20.28 5.64 26.84
C GLY A 813 19.58 4.57 27.68
N VAL A 814 18.25 4.66 27.85
CA VAL A 814 17.49 3.73 28.71
C VAL A 814 16.20 3.30 28.03
N ILE A 815 15.92 2.01 27.97
CA ILE A 815 14.62 1.46 27.66
C ILE A 815 13.73 1.62 28.90
N ASP A 816 12.53 2.18 28.77
CA ASP A 816 11.66 2.53 29.92
C ASP A 816 10.31 1.78 29.94
N THR A 817 9.89 1.19 28.84
CA THR A 817 8.68 0.36 28.70
C THR A 817 8.74 -0.38 27.36
N TRP A 818 7.81 -1.28 27.07
CA TRP A 818 7.78 -2.16 25.90
C TRP A 818 9.09 -2.92 25.70
N PHE A 819 9.59 -3.46 26.81
CA PHE A 819 10.88 -4.13 26.87
C PHE A 819 10.97 -5.29 25.87
N SER A 820 9.91 -6.06 25.71
CA SER A 820 9.84 -7.18 24.77
C SER A 820 10.18 -6.76 23.33
N ASN A 821 9.60 -5.65 22.86
CA ASN A 821 9.82 -5.15 21.51
C ASN A 821 11.23 -4.61 21.33
N MET A 822 11.74 -3.86 22.32
CA MET A 822 13.06 -3.25 22.25
C MET A 822 14.17 -4.30 22.30
N TRP A 823 14.08 -5.27 23.20
CA TRP A 823 15.08 -6.34 23.29
C TRP A 823 15.01 -7.31 22.10
N ALA A 824 13.87 -7.46 21.44
CA ALA A 824 13.79 -8.23 20.19
C ALA A 824 14.68 -7.63 19.10
N ILE A 825 14.63 -6.31 18.91
CA ILE A 825 15.48 -5.62 17.93
C ILE A 825 16.94 -5.60 18.38
N GLU A 826 17.21 -5.35 19.65
CA GLU A 826 18.56 -5.44 20.19
C GLU A 826 19.16 -6.84 19.99
N ALA A 827 18.36 -7.91 20.15
CA ALA A 827 18.80 -9.28 19.92
C ALA A 827 19.08 -9.59 18.43
N ILE A 828 18.38 -8.97 17.51
CA ILE A 828 18.69 -9.05 16.06
C ILE A 828 20.04 -8.38 15.78
N LEU A 829 20.34 -7.25 16.43
CA LEU A 829 21.53 -6.44 16.19
C LEU A 829 22.77 -6.93 16.97
N ASP A 830 22.60 -7.15 18.27
CA ASP A 830 23.64 -7.59 19.22
C ASP A 830 23.03 -8.53 20.28
N PRO A 831 22.90 -9.82 19.96
CA PRO A 831 22.30 -10.78 20.89
C PRO A 831 23.07 -10.93 22.22
N VAL A 832 24.38 -10.62 22.24
CA VAL A 832 25.19 -10.67 23.48
C VAL A 832 24.81 -9.51 24.39
N GLN A 833 24.59 -8.33 23.83
CA GLN A 833 24.12 -7.17 24.61
C GLN A 833 22.69 -7.40 25.10
N ALA A 834 21.80 -7.88 24.24
CA ALA A 834 20.42 -8.19 24.60
C ALA A 834 20.31 -9.22 25.75
N LEU A 835 21.17 -10.27 25.77
CA LEU A 835 21.29 -11.20 26.88
C LEU A 835 21.73 -10.53 28.19
N SER A 836 22.64 -9.54 28.08
CA SER A 836 23.14 -8.80 29.25
C SER A 836 22.07 -7.86 29.84
N ASP A 837 21.22 -7.28 28.97
CA ASP A 837 20.23 -6.29 29.37
C ASP A 837 18.88 -6.92 29.75
N PHE A 838 18.65 -8.17 29.36
CA PHE A 838 17.42 -8.87 29.64
C PHE A 838 17.14 -9.00 31.14
N ASP A 839 16.04 -8.43 31.61
CA ASP A 839 15.55 -8.53 32.99
C ASP A 839 14.04 -8.88 33.00
N SER A 840 13.73 -10.13 33.31
CA SER A 840 12.36 -10.63 33.37
C SER A 840 11.43 -9.82 34.27
N SER A 841 11.98 -9.18 35.33
CA SER A 841 11.19 -8.40 36.28
C SER A 841 10.67 -7.09 35.66
N LEU A 842 11.36 -6.58 34.64
CA LEU A 842 10.91 -5.40 33.90
C LEU A 842 9.72 -5.73 33.00
N ILE A 843 9.76 -6.85 32.27
CA ILE A 843 8.60 -7.30 31.46
C ILE A 843 7.40 -7.60 32.35
N LEU A 844 7.61 -8.27 33.49
CA LEU A 844 6.52 -8.56 34.43
C LEU A 844 5.87 -7.32 35.05
N SER A 845 6.55 -6.18 35.00
CA SER A 845 6.03 -4.90 35.48
C SER A 845 5.54 -3.97 34.34
N ASP A 846 5.63 -4.41 33.10
CA ASP A 846 5.27 -3.65 31.89
C ASP A 846 3.79 -3.86 31.51
N ASP A 847 3.39 -3.26 30.39
CA ASP A 847 2.00 -3.32 29.89
C ASP A 847 1.63 -4.73 29.36
N TYR A 848 2.63 -5.55 28.97
CA TYR A 848 2.42 -6.85 28.31
C TYR A 848 3.24 -7.99 28.94
N PRO A 849 2.95 -8.38 30.19
CA PRO A 849 3.72 -9.42 30.88
C PRO A 849 3.58 -10.82 30.25
N ALA A 850 2.55 -11.08 29.46
CA ALA A 850 2.36 -12.31 28.70
C ALA A 850 3.45 -12.54 27.63
N GLU A 851 4.15 -11.50 27.18
CA GLU A 851 5.22 -11.61 26.17
C GLU A 851 6.56 -12.12 26.75
N LEU A 852 6.67 -12.32 28.07
CA LEU A 852 7.93 -12.69 28.73
C LEU A 852 8.55 -13.98 28.17
N SER A 853 7.75 -15.03 27.96
CA SER A 853 8.25 -16.32 27.47
C SER A 853 8.80 -16.20 26.03
N GLY A 854 8.07 -15.50 25.16
CA GLY A 854 8.50 -15.22 23.78
C GLY A 854 9.77 -14.39 23.71
N SER A 855 9.86 -13.32 24.52
CA SER A 855 11.05 -12.45 24.58
C SER A 855 12.29 -13.20 25.06
N TYR A 856 12.18 -13.96 26.15
CA TYR A 856 13.28 -14.79 26.67
C TYR A 856 13.75 -15.77 25.60
N TRP A 857 12.82 -16.44 24.93
CA TRP A 857 13.11 -17.41 23.90
C TRP A 857 13.82 -16.80 22.71
N MET A 858 13.33 -15.67 22.19
CA MET A 858 13.91 -14.98 21.05
C MET A 858 15.34 -14.48 21.32
N VAL A 859 15.58 -13.87 22.49
CA VAL A 859 16.91 -13.35 22.85
C VAL A 859 17.94 -14.48 22.92
N HIS A 860 17.61 -15.62 23.54
CA HIS A 860 18.48 -16.79 23.62
C HIS A 860 18.63 -17.53 22.27
N ALA A 861 17.58 -17.61 21.47
CA ALA A 861 17.64 -18.23 20.15
C ALA A 861 18.58 -17.46 19.21
N LEU A 862 18.46 -16.13 19.18
CA LEU A 862 19.36 -15.29 18.37
C LEU A 862 20.81 -15.29 18.88
N ALA A 863 21.03 -15.48 20.18
CA ALA A 863 22.37 -15.70 20.70
C ALA A 863 23.02 -17.00 20.20
N THR A 864 22.21 -17.99 19.83
CA THR A 864 22.67 -19.25 19.22
C THR A 864 22.81 -19.13 17.70
N LEU A 865 21.80 -18.54 17.04
CA LEU A 865 21.67 -18.50 15.57
C LEU A 865 22.51 -17.37 14.95
N GLU A 866 22.72 -16.29 15.73
CA GLU A 866 23.41 -15.07 15.34
C GLU A 866 22.68 -14.32 14.21
N ARG A 867 23.23 -14.20 12.99
CA ARG A 867 22.70 -13.32 11.95
C ARG A 867 21.99 -14.06 10.84
N ARG A 868 20.87 -13.53 10.40
CA ARG A 868 20.25 -13.93 9.13
C ARG A 868 21.24 -13.77 7.99
N THR A 869 21.12 -14.65 6.97
CA THR A 869 21.91 -14.55 5.75
C THR A 869 21.05 -14.77 4.53
N THR A 870 21.45 -14.17 3.41
CA THR A 870 20.89 -14.36 2.07
C THR A 870 21.88 -15.05 1.12
N GLU A 871 23.03 -15.51 1.65
CA GLU A 871 24.04 -16.24 0.84
C GLU A 871 23.51 -17.58 0.37
N VAL A 872 22.57 -18.15 1.13
CA VAL A 872 21.91 -19.43 0.85
C VAL A 872 20.42 -19.25 1.06
N TRP A 873 19.60 -19.83 0.22
CA TRP A 873 18.15 -19.87 0.34
C TRP A 873 17.61 -21.30 0.22
N MET A 874 16.45 -21.55 0.78
CA MET A 874 15.68 -22.74 0.48
C MET A 874 14.79 -22.42 -0.73
N GLU A 875 14.82 -23.30 -1.75
CA GLU A 875 13.85 -23.21 -2.83
C GLU A 875 12.43 -23.19 -2.27
N VAL A 876 11.57 -22.32 -2.79
CA VAL A 876 10.20 -22.18 -2.29
C VAL A 876 9.46 -23.51 -2.36
N ASN A 877 8.94 -23.95 -1.25
CA ASN A 877 8.22 -25.22 -1.12
C ASN A 877 6.78 -24.96 -0.66
N PRO A 878 5.76 -25.55 -1.31
CA PRO A 878 4.36 -25.26 -0.97
C PRO A 878 3.88 -25.83 0.38
N TYR A 879 4.76 -26.53 1.10
CA TYR A 879 4.42 -27.22 2.36
C TYR A 879 5.42 -27.00 3.50
N VAL A 880 6.61 -26.50 3.18
CA VAL A 880 7.72 -26.36 4.15
C VAL A 880 8.32 -24.98 4.01
N SER A 881 8.64 -24.35 5.14
CA SER A 881 9.38 -23.11 5.16
C SER A 881 10.69 -23.23 5.92
N SER A 882 11.61 -22.33 5.60
CA SER A 882 12.91 -22.27 6.26
C SER A 882 13.40 -20.84 6.35
N THR A 883 14.19 -20.57 7.40
CA THR A 883 14.98 -19.35 7.54
C THR A 883 16.41 -19.69 7.89
N ILE A 884 17.38 -19.00 7.29
CA ILE A 884 18.78 -19.40 7.33
C ILE A 884 19.62 -18.37 8.06
N TYR A 885 20.50 -18.87 8.93
CA TYR A 885 21.38 -18.06 9.77
C TYR A 885 22.84 -18.45 9.55
N LYS A 886 23.74 -17.49 9.74
CA LYS A 886 25.18 -17.68 9.64
C LYS A 886 25.82 -17.30 10.97
N GLN A 887 26.48 -18.29 11.57
CA GLN A 887 27.21 -18.09 12.82
C GLN A 887 28.59 -17.47 12.57
N SER A 888 29.18 -16.88 13.61
CA SER A 888 30.46 -16.16 13.53
C SER A 888 31.65 -17.05 13.15
N ASP A 889 31.55 -18.36 13.32
CA ASP A 889 32.54 -19.34 12.88
C ASP A 889 32.35 -19.76 11.39
N GLY A 890 31.31 -19.26 10.73
CA GLY A 890 30.95 -19.53 9.35
C GLY A 890 29.95 -20.66 9.15
N THR A 891 29.49 -21.31 10.23
CA THR A 891 28.48 -22.37 10.15
C THR A 891 27.15 -21.80 9.67
N LEU A 892 26.54 -22.47 8.69
CA LEU A 892 25.20 -22.15 8.17
C LEU A 892 24.17 -23.09 8.82
N VAL A 893 23.12 -22.51 9.37
CA VAL A 893 22.05 -23.24 10.05
C VAL A 893 20.69 -22.82 9.51
N ALA A 894 19.90 -23.79 9.10
CA ALA A 894 18.52 -23.58 8.66
C ALA A 894 17.54 -24.00 9.76
N MET A 895 16.64 -23.09 10.17
CA MET A 895 15.42 -23.47 10.88
C MET A 895 14.39 -23.90 9.84
N VAL A 896 13.84 -25.09 9.99
CA VAL A 896 12.92 -25.67 8.98
C VAL A 896 11.63 -26.10 9.67
N TRP A 897 10.51 -25.60 9.14
CA TRP A 897 9.16 -25.87 9.64
C TRP A 897 8.33 -26.65 8.62
N ASN A 898 7.92 -27.86 8.99
CA ASN A 898 7.00 -28.70 8.22
C ASN A 898 5.73 -28.95 9.05
N PRO A 899 4.64 -28.19 8.86
CA PRO A 899 3.38 -28.39 9.57
C PRO A 899 2.60 -29.62 9.08
N THR A 900 3.00 -30.22 7.94
CA THR A 900 2.20 -31.28 7.31
C THR A 900 2.42 -32.64 7.95
N THR A 901 1.50 -33.56 7.73
CA THR A 901 1.54 -34.94 8.25
C THR A 901 2.45 -35.86 7.40
N GLU A 902 3.17 -35.32 6.42
CA GLU A 902 4.06 -36.06 5.53
C GLU A 902 5.49 -35.52 5.61
N SER A 903 6.47 -36.41 5.50
CA SER A 903 7.87 -36.00 5.28
C SER A 903 8.04 -35.39 3.91
N ARG A 904 8.86 -34.32 3.82
CA ARG A 904 9.07 -33.54 2.59
C ARG A 904 10.55 -33.39 2.31
N ASP A 905 10.92 -33.45 1.04
CA ASP A 905 12.27 -33.08 0.59
C ASP A 905 12.29 -31.56 0.33
N VAL A 906 13.35 -30.91 0.78
CA VAL A 906 13.63 -29.50 0.55
C VAL A 906 15.02 -29.32 -0.02
N THR A 907 15.20 -28.34 -0.91
CA THR A 907 16.48 -28.06 -1.57
C THR A 907 17.00 -26.71 -1.06
N PHE A 908 18.29 -26.69 -0.74
CA PHE A 908 19.02 -25.47 -0.39
C PHE A 908 20.00 -25.14 -1.52
N SER A 909 20.00 -23.89 -1.93
CA SER A 909 20.77 -23.37 -3.06
C SER A 909 21.54 -22.11 -2.69
N ASP A 910 22.61 -21.83 -3.42
CA ASP A 910 23.35 -20.57 -3.43
C ASP A 910 23.55 -20.06 -4.86
N SER A 911 24.31 -19.00 -5.05
CA SER A 911 24.59 -18.43 -6.38
C SER A 911 25.37 -19.38 -7.34
N GLU A 912 25.93 -20.48 -6.84
CA GLU A 912 26.65 -21.50 -7.64
C GLU A 912 25.75 -22.72 -7.95
N GLY A 913 24.60 -22.88 -7.29
CA GLY A 913 23.59 -23.91 -7.50
C GLY A 913 23.17 -24.65 -6.22
N ILE A 914 22.67 -25.88 -6.38
CA ILE A 914 22.18 -26.68 -5.24
C ILE A 914 23.34 -27.07 -4.32
N ILE A 915 23.20 -26.73 -3.03
CA ILE A 915 24.12 -27.11 -1.95
C ILE A 915 23.74 -28.50 -1.40
N SER A 916 22.49 -28.67 -1.00
CA SER A 916 21.98 -29.93 -0.44
C SER A 916 20.48 -30.10 -0.68
N THR A 917 20.05 -31.36 -0.56
CA THR A 917 18.63 -31.70 -0.49
C THR A 917 18.41 -32.55 0.76
N GLU A 918 17.51 -32.12 1.63
CA GLU A 918 17.27 -32.71 2.94
C GLU A 918 15.83 -33.22 3.06
N THR A 919 15.63 -34.32 3.77
CA THR A 919 14.30 -34.85 4.07
C THR A 919 13.84 -34.36 5.45
N VAL A 920 12.83 -33.52 5.49
CA VAL A 920 12.24 -32.95 6.71
C VAL A 920 11.07 -33.84 7.17
N SER A 921 11.08 -34.21 8.44
CA SER A 921 10.04 -35.06 9.03
C SER A 921 8.68 -34.36 9.06
N ALA A 922 7.61 -35.16 9.04
CA ALA A 922 6.26 -34.67 9.27
C ALA A 922 6.10 -33.99 10.65
N ASN A 923 5.23 -33.00 10.75
CA ASN A 923 4.93 -32.27 11.97
C ASN A 923 6.20 -31.90 12.77
N SER A 924 7.16 -31.26 12.10
CA SER A 924 8.47 -30.97 12.71
C SER A 924 8.86 -29.51 12.56
N PHE A 925 9.49 -28.99 13.63
CA PHE A 925 10.20 -27.74 13.62
C PHE A 925 11.62 -27.97 14.15
N THR A 926 12.64 -27.86 13.29
CA THR A 926 13.99 -28.36 13.58
C THR A 926 15.08 -27.50 12.98
N LEU A 927 16.31 -27.69 13.48
CA LEU A 927 17.53 -27.12 12.90
C LEU A 927 18.22 -28.13 12.00
N ILE A 928 18.75 -27.65 10.86
CA ILE A 928 19.60 -28.38 9.93
C ILE A 928 20.89 -27.60 9.74
N GLU A 929 22.05 -28.21 10.02
CA GLU A 929 23.35 -27.65 9.68
C GLU A 929 23.62 -27.90 8.20
N LEU A 930 23.85 -26.82 7.43
CA LEU A 930 24.14 -26.88 6.02
C LEU A 930 25.65 -27.01 5.81
N VAL A 931 26.06 -28.11 5.19
CA VAL A 931 27.48 -28.34 4.87
C VAL A 931 27.75 -27.77 3.48
N HIS A 932 28.45 -26.64 3.44
CA HIS A 932 28.83 -25.94 2.20
C HIS A 932 30.14 -26.47 1.62
#